data_1d7432aef3e85b1ae641c75dc9c5cdc6
#
_entry.id   1d7432aef3e85b1ae641c75dc9c5cdc6
#
_cell.length_a   1.000
_cell.length_b   1.000
_cell.length_c   1.000
_cell.angle_alpha   90.00
_cell.angle_beta   90.00
_cell.angle_gamma   90.00
#
_symmetry.space_group_name_H-M   'P 1'
#
loop_
_entity.id
_entity.type
_entity.pdbx_description
1 polymer ?
#
loop_
_entity_poly.entity_id
_entity_poly.type
_entity_poly.pdbx_seq_one_letter_code
_entity_poly.pdbx_strand_id
1 'polypeptide(L)'
;MTTPRTPLGVPTSLTQGSRTRGGIGESTLRPDGTLKVEGEFAYASDLWHEDMLWGHTLRSTEAHAEIRSIDTAEALATPGVYAVLTYEDLPTTVKTYGLEMRDTPVLAHGKVRHHGEPVALVAADHPETARRAAAKIRVDYAELPLVTDEASATAPDAPLIHEDRTDHHSGHVPHPNIVHRQPIVRGDAAQAAERADVIITGDYVFGMQDQAFLGPESGLAVPAEDGGVELYVATQWLHSDLWQIAPVLGLPEDKVRMTLSGVGGAFGGREDLSMQIHACLLALRTGKPVKIVYNRFESFFGHVHRHPARLHYEHGATRDGRLTHLKCRIVLDGGAYASSTPAVVGNAASLAAGPYVVEDVDIEAVGLYTNNPPCGAMRGFGAVQACFAYEAQMDKVAAALDMDPVEFRRINAMEQGSRLPTGQLVDSPAPVAELLRRVRARPLPPERQWLSAGEAADVRELPGGLSNTTHGEGVVRGVGYAVGIKNVGFSEGFDDYSTARVRLEAVNGVPVAVVHTAMAEVGQGGVTVHAQIARTELGVTQVTIHPADTRVGSAGGTSASRQTYVTGGAVKHTCENVRAKVLEIGRRKFGTYHPAWATAELLLEDGKVVTDGGEVLAGLADVLEDEAVDLELEWRHRPTEAFDRRTGQGDGHVQYSFAAHRAVVEVDTELGLVKVVELAVAQDVGKALNPLSVVGQIQGGTTQGLGVAVMEEVIVDPVTAKVRNPSFTDYLIPTILDTPAIPVDVLELADPHAPYGLRGVGEAPTLSSTPAVLAAIRNATGLELNRTPVRPEHLTGTGTGT
;
A
#
# COMPACT_ATOMS: atom_id res chain seq x y z
N MET A 1 12.14 -31.45 -23.75
CA MET A 1 10.83 -31.31 -24.44
C MET A 1 9.86 -30.76 -23.42
N THR A 2 9.62 -29.47 -23.46
CA THR A 2 8.73 -28.75 -22.52
C THR A 2 7.29 -28.95 -22.97
N THR A 3 6.52 -29.64 -22.16
CA THR A 3 5.05 -29.74 -22.33
C THR A 3 4.41 -28.35 -22.14
N PRO A 4 3.50 -27.92 -23.00
CA PRO A 4 2.80 -26.66 -22.84
C PRO A 4 1.89 -26.73 -21.60
N ARG A 5 2.05 -25.77 -20.69
CA ARG A 5 1.13 -25.60 -19.57
C ARG A 5 -0.23 -25.17 -20.10
N THR A 6 -1.25 -25.95 -19.83
CA THR A 6 -2.65 -25.64 -20.11
C THR A 6 -3.04 -24.39 -19.30
N PRO A 7 -3.63 -23.36 -19.90
CA PRO A 7 -4.15 -22.23 -19.14
C PRO A 7 -5.22 -22.71 -18.17
N LEU A 8 -5.11 -22.32 -16.91
CA LEU A 8 -6.09 -22.57 -15.87
C LEU A 8 -7.46 -22.04 -16.33
N GLY A 9 -8.43 -22.91 -16.45
CA GLY A 9 -9.79 -22.57 -16.84
C GLY A 9 -10.42 -21.64 -15.79
N VAL A 10 -10.70 -20.42 -16.19
CA VAL A 10 -11.52 -19.47 -15.45
C VAL A 10 -12.97 -19.88 -15.65
N PRO A 11 -13.77 -20.10 -14.58
CA PRO A 11 -15.21 -20.36 -14.75
C PRO A 11 -15.88 -19.12 -15.34
N THR A 12 -16.39 -19.22 -16.56
CA THR A 12 -17.19 -18.18 -17.19
C THR A 12 -18.62 -18.23 -16.66
N SER A 13 -18.93 -17.49 -15.61
CA SER A 13 -20.29 -17.09 -15.32
C SER A 13 -20.49 -15.70 -15.95
N LEU A 14 -21.12 -15.68 -17.10
CA LEU A 14 -21.49 -14.46 -17.82
C LEU A 14 -22.65 -13.76 -17.11
N THR A 15 -22.35 -12.74 -16.28
CA THR A 15 -23.27 -11.60 -16.19
C THR A 15 -23.18 -10.82 -17.50
N GLN A 16 -24.28 -10.24 -17.99
CA GLN A 16 -24.35 -9.45 -19.23
C GLN A 16 -23.13 -8.52 -19.33
N GLY A 17 -22.06 -9.00 -19.95
CA GLY A 17 -20.81 -8.30 -20.16
C GLY A 17 -20.88 -7.53 -21.47
N SER A 18 -20.20 -6.42 -21.51
CA SER A 18 -19.97 -5.63 -22.71
C SER A 18 -19.69 -6.52 -23.92
N ARG A 19 -20.42 -6.30 -25.02
CA ARG A 19 -20.15 -6.93 -26.31
C ARG A 19 -18.90 -6.33 -26.99
N THR A 20 -18.37 -5.23 -26.46
CA THR A 20 -17.19 -4.56 -27.01
C THR A 20 -15.90 -5.26 -26.56
N ARG A 21 -15.06 -5.64 -27.52
CA ARG A 21 -13.78 -6.30 -27.27
C ARG A 21 -12.85 -5.45 -26.40
N GLY A 22 -12.24 -6.07 -25.41
CA GLY A 22 -11.33 -5.41 -24.45
C GLY A 22 -12.06 -4.66 -23.33
N GLY A 23 -13.33 -4.98 -23.09
CA GLY A 23 -14.13 -4.42 -22.01
C GLY A 23 -13.84 -5.04 -20.64
N ILE A 24 -14.66 -4.68 -19.64
CA ILE A 24 -14.54 -5.22 -18.28
C ILE A 24 -14.80 -6.72 -18.25
N GLY A 25 -14.05 -7.43 -17.38
CA GLY A 25 -14.10 -8.89 -17.23
C GLY A 25 -13.16 -9.64 -18.18
N GLU A 26 -12.55 -8.96 -19.15
CA GLU A 26 -11.54 -9.57 -20.02
C GLU A 26 -10.13 -9.39 -19.44
N SER A 27 -9.24 -10.37 -19.69
CA SER A 27 -7.82 -10.31 -19.32
C SER A 27 -7.02 -9.49 -20.33
N THR A 28 -7.33 -8.20 -20.40
CA THR A 28 -6.66 -7.27 -21.32
C THR A 28 -5.24 -7.00 -20.84
N LEU A 29 -4.28 -7.09 -21.77
CA LEU A 29 -2.88 -6.75 -21.48
C LEU A 29 -2.75 -5.23 -21.23
N ARG A 30 -1.81 -4.88 -20.36
CA ARG A 30 -1.52 -3.49 -20.07
C ARG A 30 -0.81 -2.81 -21.25
N PRO A 31 -1.19 -1.56 -21.58
CA PRO A 31 -0.65 -0.87 -22.76
C PRO A 31 0.83 -0.52 -22.65
N ASP A 32 1.35 -0.35 -21.44
CA ASP A 32 2.75 0.01 -21.17
C ASP A 32 3.66 -1.22 -20.95
N GLY A 33 3.12 -2.43 -21.00
CA GLY A 33 3.85 -3.66 -20.67
C GLY A 33 5.01 -3.97 -21.61
N THR A 34 4.79 -3.85 -22.92
CA THR A 34 5.82 -4.11 -23.94
C THR A 34 6.99 -3.15 -23.79
N LEU A 35 6.70 -1.84 -23.70
CA LEU A 35 7.74 -0.81 -23.53
C LEU A 35 8.59 -1.05 -22.26
N LYS A 36 7.96 -1.53 -21.17
CA LYS A 36 8.68 -1.83 -19.92
C LYS A 36 9.63 -3.01 -20.04
N VAL A 37 9.22 -4.10 -20.68
CA VAL A 37 10.08 -5.30 -20.82
C VAL A 37 11.14 -5.14 -21.90
N GLU A 38 10.95 -4.26 -22.86
CA GLU A 38 11.91 -3.92 -23.90
C GLU A 38 12.90 -2.82 -23.47
N GLY A 39 12.66 -2.17 -22.31
CA GLY A 39 13.50 -1.09 -21.79
C GLY A 39 13.29 0.26 -22.47
N GLU A 40 12.19 0.43 -23.19
CA GLU A 40 11.84 1.68 -23.89
C GLU A 40 10.93 2.58 -23.05
N PHE A 41 10.40 2.09 -21.94
CA PHE A 41 9.56 2.87 -21.03
C PHE A 41 10.42 3.82 -20.19
N ALA A 42 10.15 5.13 -20.28
CA ALA A 42 10.85 6.13 -19.49
C ALA A 42 10.32 6.18 -18.05
N TYR A 43 11.16 5.84 -17.09
CA TYR A 43 10.92 6.11 -15.67
C TYR A 43 11.32 7.53 -15.29
N ALA A 44 10.90 8.01 -14.13
CA ALA A 44 11.25 9.35 -13.65
C ALA A 44 12.78 9.55 -13.54
N SER A 45 13.54 8.48 -13.28
CA SER A 45 15.01 8.47 -13.27
C SER A 45 15.63 8.67 -14.66
N ASP A 46 14.89 8.43 -15.74
CA ASP A 46 15.40 8.51 -17.12
C ASP A 46 15.12 9.89 -17.75
N LEU A 47 14.33 10.73 -17.07
CA LEU A 47 14.03 12.07 -17.56
C LEU A 47 15.30 12.91 -17.77
N TRP A 48 15.29 13.67 -18.82
CA TRP A 48 16.40 14.55 -19.20
C TRP A 48 15.87 15.88 -19.73
N HIS A 49 16.61 16.93 -19.46
CA HIS A 49 16.36 18.27 -20.02
C HIS A 49 17.69 18.92 -20.36
N GLU A 50 17.73 19.73 -21.44
CA GLU A 50 18.90 20.49 -21.80
C GLU A 50 19.28 21.48 -20.66
N ASP A 51 20.58 21.63 -20.39
CA ASP A 51 21.13 22.50 -19.33
C ASP A 51 20.66 22.17 -17.90
N MET A 52 20.13 20.96 -17.67
CA MET A 52 19.69 20.55 -16.31
C MET A 52 20.89 20.44 -15.36
N LEU A 53 20.59 20.74 -14.10
CA LEU A 53 21.47 20.50 -12.98
C LEU A 53 21.03 19.23 -12.22
N TRP A 54 21.93 18.74 -11.38
CA TRP A 54 21.69 17.62 -10.48
C TRP A 54 21.59 18.11 -9.04
N GLY A 55 20.49 17.77 -8.39
CA GLY A 55 20.31 18.02 -6.97
C GLY A 55 20.80 16.85 -6.11
N HIS A 56 21.32 17.16 -4.93
CA HIS A 56 21.68 16.18 -3.90
C HIS A 56 21.28 16.70 -2.51
N THR A 57 20.81 15.80 -1.65
CA THR A 57 20.40 16.10 -0.27
C THR A 57 21.48 15.65 0.71
N LEU A 58 22.06 16.59 1.47
CA LEU A 58 22.87 16.23 2.64
C LEU A 58 21.95 15.78 3.77
N ARG A 59 22.24 14.59 4.31
CA ARG A 59 21.47 13.99 5.40
C ARG A 59 22.27 13.90 6.69
N SER A 60 21.58 14.01 7.83
CA SER A 60 22.17 13.87 9.15
C SER A 60 22.80 12.50 9.36
N THR A 61 23.98 12.49 9.94
CA THR A 61 24.65 11.27 10.46
C THR A 61 24.22 10.93 11.88
N GLU A 62 23.52 11.86 12.55
CA GLU A 62 23.06 11.71 13.92
C GLU A 62 21.55 11.45 13.97
N ALA A 63 21.12 10.65 14.94
CA ALA A 63 19.72 10.32 15.13
C ALA A 63 18.99 11.36 15.99
N HIS A 64 19.67 11.99 16.95
CA HIS A 64 19.12 13.09 17.76
C HIS A 64 20.26 14.00 18.21
N ALA A 65 20.30 15.19 17.67
CA ALA A 65 21.34 16.16 17.99
C ALA A 65 20.88 17.60 17.74
N GLU A 66 21.36 18.53 18.54
CA GLU A 66 21.28 19.96 18.27
C GLU A 66 22.22 20.32 17.11
N ILE A 67 21.74 21.15 16.17
CA ILE A 67 22.57 21.75 15.12
C ILE A 67 23.09 23.08 15.63
N ARG A 68 24.38 23.15 15.94
CA ARG A 68 25.05 24.39 16.40
C ARG A 68 25.42 25.31 15.25
N SER A 69 25.87 24.74 14.13
CA SER A 69 26.21 25.49 12.94
C SER A 69 26.24 24.60 11.70
N ILE A 70 26.05 25.22 10.53
CA ILE A 70 26.21 24.61 9.21
C ILE A 70 27.14 25.50 8.40
N ASP A 71 28.33 25.01 8.04
CA ASP A 71 29.29 25.71 7.18
C ASP A 71 29.22 25.18 5.75
N THR A 72 28.75 25.99 4.83
CA THR A 72 28.55 25.67 3.41
C THR A 72 29.64 26.26 2.50
N ALA A 73 30.62 27.01 3.03
CA ALA A 73 31.55 27.82 2.23
C ALA A 73 32.38 26.96 1.27
N GLU A 74 32.94 25.83 1.73
CA GLU A 74 33.74 24.95 0.88
C GLU A 74 32.91 24.26 -0.20
N ALA A 75 31.65 23.93 0.09
CA ALA A 75 30.72 23.34 -0.86
C ALA A 75 30.39 24.34 -1.98
N LEU A 76 30.05 25.58 -1.62
CA LEU A 76 29.77 26.67 -2.56
C LEU A 76 30.97 27.02 -3.44
N ALA A 77 32.19 26.92 -2.91
CA ALA A 77 33.42 27.19 -3.65
C ALA A 77 33.82 26.03 -4.60
N THR A 78 33.12 24.93 -4.61
CA THR A 78 33.43 23.77 -5.46
C THR A 78 33.03 24.09 -6.91
N PRO A 79 33.96 23.96 -7.88
CA PRO A 79 33.66 24.19 -9.29
C PRO A 79 32.51 23.30 -9.77
N GLY A 80 31.57 23.89 -10.53
CA GLY A 80 30.38 23.19 -11.02
C GLY A 80 29.17 23.21 -10.06
N VAL A 81 29.30 23.77 -8.84
CA VAL A 81 28.20 24.00 -7.91
C VAL A 81 27.51 25.34 -8.25
N TYR A 82 26.18 25.30 -8.33
CA TYR A 82 25.33 26.45 -8.65
C TYR A 82 24.57 26.99 -7.42
N ALA A 83 24.22 26.12 -6.50
CA ALA A 83 23.52 26.49 -5.26
C ALA A 83 23.80 25.51 -4.13
N VAL A 84 23.83 26.04 -2.91
CA VAL A 84 23.73 25.26 -1.64
C VAL A 84 22.65 25.96 -0.82
N LEU A 85 21.65 25.19 -0.36
CA LEU A 85 20.54 25.71 0.44
C LEU A 85 20.49 25.02 1.80
N THR A 86 20.18 25.81 2.82
CA THR A 86 19.89 25.36 4.19
C THR A 86 18.48 25.84 4.59
N TYR A 87 18.04 25.52 5.79
CA TYR A 87 16.76 25.99 6.32
C TYR A 87 16.59 27.52 6.21
N GLU A 88 17.66 28.30 6.37
CA GLU A 88 17.63 29.77 6.31
C GLU A 88 17.31 30.31 4.91
N ASP A 89 17.58 29.52 3.87
CA ASP A 89 17.33 29.88 2.48
C ASP A 89 15.89 29.59 2.02
N LEU A 90 15.04 28.99 2.85
CA LEU A 90 13.66 28.65 2.49
C LEU A 90 12.83 29.94 2.30
N PRO A 91 12.06 30.04 1.18
CA PRO A 91 11.49 31.31 0.71
C PRO A 91 10.31 31.83 1.55
N THR A 92 9.70 30.99 2.38
CA THR A 92 8.48 31.31 3.13
C THR A 92 8.60 31.02 4.61
N THR A 93 7.58 31.41 5.39
CA THR A 93 7.42 31.01 6.79
C THR A 93 6.86 29.60 6.93
N VAL A 94 6.29 29.01 5.88
CA VAL A 94 5.83 27.61 5.85
C VAL A 94 7.03 26.73 5.54
N LYS A 95 7.67 26.22 6.57
CA LYS A 95 8.93 25.47 6.48
C LYS A 95 8.76 23.99 6.83
N THR A 96 7.51 23.56 7.03
CA THR A 96 7.13 22.15 7.32
C THR A 96 6.07 21.67 6.35
N TYR A 97 6.05 20.37 6.15
CA TYR A 97 5.04 19.66 5.37
C TYR A 97 4.60 18.39 6.13
N GLY A 98 3.71 17.61 5.58
CA GLY A 98 3.25 16.34 6.14
C GLY A 98 1.85 16.00 5.66
N LEU A 99 1.57 14.71 5.58
CA LEU A 99 0.35 14.17 5.00
C LEU A 99 -0.88 14.46 5.88
N GLU A 100 -0.84 14.08 7.15
CA GLU A 100 -1.92 14.33 8.12
C GLU A 100 -1.57 15.45 9.09
N MET A 101 -0.31 15.58 9.46
CA MET A 101 0.22 16.60 10.35
C MET A 101 1.43 17.26 9.69
N ARG A 102 1.49 18.60 9.68
CA ARG A 102 2.62 19.35 9.11
C ARG A 102 3.76 19.47 10.11
N ASP A 103 4.36 18.35 10.51
CA ASP A 103 5.42 18.29 11.51
C ASP A 103 6.82 18.01 10.93
N THR A 104 6.92 17.62 9.65
CA THR A 104 8.18 17.29 8.99
C THR A 104 8.82 18.56 8.43
N PRO A 105 10.03 18.97 8.87
CA PRO A 105 10.70 20.13 8.30
C PRO A 105 11.22 19.82 6.88
N VAL A 106 11.20 20.83 6.00
CA VAL A 106 11.79 20.72 4.65
C VAL A 106 13.30 20.45 4.76
N LEU A 107 13.98 21.14 5.65
CA LEU A 107 15.37 20.92 6.06
C LEU A 107 15.44 21.11 7.57
N ALA A 108 16.25 20.31 8.24
CA ALA A 108 16.39 20.34 9.69
C ALA A 108 16.83 21.72 10.20
N HIS A 109 16.21 22.18 11.28
CA HIS A 109 16.50 23.42 11.95
C HIS A 109 16.56 23.24 13.47
N GLY A 110 17.59 23.80 14.08
CA GLY A 110 17.83 23.74 15.52
C GLY A 110 18.25 22.35 15.99
N LYS A 111 17.56 21.29 15.57
CA LYS A 111 17.94 19.90 15.87
C LYS A 111 17.55 18.93 14.75
N VAL A 112 18.25 17.80 14.70
CA VAL A 112 17.84 16.62 13.94
C VAL A 112 17.14 15.63 14.86
N ARG A 113 16.16 14.91 14.35
CA ARG A 113 15.28 14.02 15.10
C ARG A 113 15.41 12.54 14.73
N HIS A 114 16.02 12.26 13.57
CA HIS A 114 16.31 10.88 13.14
C HIS A 114 17.56 10.82 12.27
N HIS A 115 18.16 9.64 12.21
CA HIS A 115 19.28 9.37 11.32
C HIS A 115 18.84 9.45 9.85
N GLY A 116 19.51 10.28 9.06
CA GLY A 116 19.15 10.50 7.65
C GLY A 116 18.22 11.69 7.38
N GLU A 117 17.90 12.51 8.40
CA GLU A 117 17.09 13.72 8.21
C GLU A 117 17.76 14.72 7.24
N PRO A 118 17.03 15.35 6.29
CA PRO A 118 17.59 16.33 5.37
C PRO A 118 18.10 17.56 6.09
N VAL A 119 19.34 17.98 5.80
CA VAL A 119 19.99 19.16 6.45
C VAL A 119 20.30 20.27 5.46
N ALA A 120 20.76 19.93 4.26
CA ALA A 120 21.09 20.91 3.21
C ALA A 120 20.91 20.31 1.82
N LEU A 121 20.76 21.19 0.82
CA LEU A 121 20.61 20.83 -0.59
C LEU A 121 21.76 21.41 -1.41
N VAL A 122 22.21 20.68 -2.41
CA VAL A 122 23.22 21.11 -3.37
C VAL A 122 22.71 20.93 -4.79
N ALA A 123 22.89 21.94 -5.66
CA ALA A 123 22.70 21.81 -7.10
C ALA A 123 24.04 22.00 -7.83
N ALA A 124 24.36 21.07 -8.73
CA ALA A 124 25.59 21.10 -9.50
C ALA A 124 25.38 20.61 -10.94
N ASP A 125 26.39 20.84 -11.79
CA ASP A 125 26.39 20.44 -13.21
C ASP A 125 26.47 18.92 -13.45
N HIS A 126 26.87 18.17 -12.43
CA HIS A 126 27.02 16.72 -12.51
C HIS A 126 26.61 16.06 -11.17
N PRO A 127 25.99 14.87 -11.16
CA PRO A 127 25.54 14.24 -9.90
C PRO A 127 26.68 13.96 -8.92
N GLU A 128 27.87 13.58 -9.43
CA GLU A 128 29.03 13.35 -8.58
C GLU A 128 29.61 14.67 -8.01
N THR A 129 29.53 15.78 -8.76
CA THR A 129 29.89 17.10 -8.24
C THR A 129 28.96 17.51 -7.11
N ALA A 130 27.66 17.32 -7.25
CA ALA A 130 26.68 17.60 -6.20
C ALA A 130 26.96 16.78 -4.93
N ARG A 131 27.17 15.48 -5.09
CA ARG A 131 27.47 14.56 -3.98
C ARG A 131 28.77 14.93 -3.26
N ARG A 132 29.84 15.21 -3.98
CA ARG A 132 31.15 15.61 -3.41
C ARG A 132 31.08 16.98 -2.72
N ALA A 133 30.33 17.91 -3.29
CA ALA A 133 30.14 19.21 -2.67
C ALA A 133 29.32 19.10 -1.36
N ALA A 134 28.26 18.29 -1.36
CA ALA A 134 27.49 18.01 -0.16
C ALA A 134 28.38 17.43 0.98
N ALA A 135 29.30 16.55 0.65
CA ALA A 135 30.23 15.96 1.62
C ALA A 135 31.24 16.98 2.22
N LYS A 136 31.35 18.20 1.64
CA LYS A 136 32.19 19.29 2.17
C LYS A 136 31.44 20.23 3.12
N ILE A 137 30.13 20.11 3.19
CA ILE A 137 29.33 20.86 4.16
C ILE A 137 29.64 20.29 5.55
N ARG A 138 30.04 21.17 6.49
CA ARG A 138 30.36 20.79 7.86
C ARG A 138 29.19 21.17 8.76
N VAL A 139 28.66 20.19 9.48
CA VAL A 139 27.60 20.38 10.47
C VAL A 139 28.18 20.10 11.84
N ASP A 140 28.09 21.08 12.74
CA ASP A 140 28.49 20.92 14.15
C ASP A 140 27.28 20.43 14.96
N TYR A 141 27.31 19.19 15.39
CA TYR A 141 26.25 18.53 16.16
C TYR A 141 26.62 18.44 17.63
N ALA A 142 25.61 18.62 18.50
CA ALA A 142 25.68 18.23 19.91
C ALA A 142 24.65 17.15 20.19
N GLU A 143 25.10 15.95 20.48
CA GLU A 143 24.20 14.81 20.73
C GLU A 143 23.21 15.09 21.85
N LEU A 144 21.99 14.60 21.68
CA LEU A 144 20.87 14.66 22.61
C LEU A 144 20.46 13.24 23.03
N PRO A 145 19.81 13.07 24.18
CA PRO A 145 19.31 11.76 24.61
C PRO A 145 18.32 11.18 23.60
N LEU A 146 18.40 9.88 23.37
CA LEU A 146 17.57 9.15 22.42
C LEU A 146 16.26 8.62 23.05
N VAL A 147 15.22 8.59 22.23
CA VAL A 147 13.93 7.96 22.50
C VAL A 147 13.73 6.90 21.42
N THR A 148 13.77 5.61 21.76
CA THR A 148 13.78 4.52 20.77
C THR A 148 12.69 3.46 20.97
N ASP A 149 11.94 3.55 22.06
CA ASP A 149 10.86 2.62 22.40
C ASP A 149 9.78 3.27 23.25
N GLU A 150 8.74 2.52 23.57
CA GLU A 150 7.61 3.01 24.38
C GLU A 150 8.06 3.47 25.79
N ALA A 151 8.92 2.71 26.42
CA ALA A 151 9.35 3.01 27.80
C ALA A 151 10.10 4.34 27.86
N SER A 152 11.02 4.58 26.93
CA SER A 152 11.76 5.84 26.80
C SER A 152 10.89 6.99 26.30
N ALA A 153 9.86 6.71 25.45
CA ALA A 153 8.97 7.74 24.91
C ALA A 153 7.96 8.27 25.92
N THR A 154 7.51 7.43 26.85
CA THR A 154 6.42 7.77 27.79
C THR A 154 6.88 7.95 29.22
N ALA A 155 8.19 7.92 29.48
CA ALA A 155 8.76 8.22 30.79
C ALA A 155 8.40 9.67 31.22
N PRO A 156 8.20 9.95 32.51
CA PRO A 156 7.85 11.28 33.00
C PRO A 156 8.84 12.38 32.64
N ASP A 157 10.11 12.01 32.44
CA ASP A 157 11.24 12.88 32.09
C ASP A 157 11.74 12.62 30.65
N ALA A 158 10.94 11.97 29.82
CA ALA A 158 11.29 11.67 28.44
C ALA A 158 11.60 12.95 27.64
N PRO A 159 12.70 12.96 26.86
CA PRO A 159 12.92 14.02 25.88
C PRO A 159 11.73 14.12 24.93
N LEU A 160 11.26 15.34 24.67
CA LEU A 160 10.18 15.56 23.72
C LEU A 160 10.74 15.60 22.30
N ILE A 161 10.18 14.79 21.42
CA ILE A 161 10.52 14.79 20.00
C ILE A 161 10.06 16.10 19.35
N HIS A 162 8.82 16.55 19.73
CA HIS A 162 8.22 17.80 19.28
C HIS A 162 7.80 18.63 20.51
N GLU A 163 8.65 19.61 20.92
CA GLU A 163 8.41 20.45 22.08
C GLU A 163 7.26 21.46 21.89
N ASP A 164 7.03 21.86 20.65
CA ASP A 164 6.02 22.86 20.25
C ASP A 164 4.63 22.25 20.02
N ARG A 165 4.50 20.94 20.18
CA ARG A 165 3.23 20.26 20.03
C ARG A 165 2.26 20.60 21.16
N THR A 166 1.05 21.09 20.80
CA THR A 166 0.02 21.56 21.75
C THR A 166 -1.25 20.71 21.79
N ASP A 167 -1.47 19.83 20.83
CA ASP A 167 -2.68 19.02 20.70
C ASP A 167 -2.85 17.96 21.82
N HIS A 168 -1.76 17.55 22.48
CA HIS A 168 -1.81 16.66 23.64
C HIS A 168 -2.61 17.26 24.82
N HIS A 169 -2.79 18.57 24.88
CA HIS A 169 -3.65 19.23 25.87
C HIS A 169 -5.14 18.91 25.73
N SER A 170 -5.56 18.29 24.63
CA SER A 170 -6.95 17.87 24.42
C SER A 170 -7.41 16.74 25.36
N GLY A 171 -6.50 16.13 26.14
CA GLY A 171 -6.78 15.04 27.06
C GLY A 171 -7.00 13.66 26.42
N HIS A 172 -6.91 13.56 25.10
CA HIS A 172 -7.06 12.28 24.38
C HIS A 172 -5.74 11.52 24.27
N VAL A 173 -4.62 12.24 24.37
CA VAL A 173 -3.28 11.69 24.26
C VAL A 173 -2.56 11.92 25.60
N PRO A 174 -2.17 10.86 26.34
CA PRO A 174 -1.67 11.01 27.71
C PRO A 174 -0.22 11.54 27.81
N HIS A 175 0.53 11.55 26.70
CA HIS A 175 1.92 12.04 26.67
C HIS A 175 2.23 12.73 25.33
N PRO A 176 3.06 13.82 25.29
CA PRO A 176 3.40 14.51 24.04
C PRO A 176 4.07 13.64 22.98
N ASN A 177 4.84 12.62 23.35
CA ASN A 177 5.42 11.66 22.42
C ASN A 177 4.44 10.57 21.94
N ILE A 178 3.15 10.68 22.24
CA ILE A 178 2.13 9.84 21.62
C ILE A 178 1.52 10.61 20.45
N VAL A 179 1.69 10.08 19.23
CA VAL A 179 1.13 10.67 18.00
C VAL A 179 -0.38 10.60 18.01
N HIS A 180 -0.91 9.41 18.25
CA HIS A 180 -2.33 9.12 18.23
C HIS A 180 -2.68 7.95 19.16
N ARG A 181 -3.91 7.94 19.66
CA ARG A 181 -4.48 6.87 20.48
C ARG A 181 -5.88 6.55 19.97
N GLN A 182 -6.15 5.28 19.65
CA GLN A 182 -7.45 4.79 19.21
C GLN A 182 -7.94 3.68 20.14
N PRO A 183 -8.87 3.97 21.05
CA PRO A 183 -9.57 2.93 21.78
C PRO A 183 -10.73 2.38 20.93
N ILE A 184 -11.07 1.10 21.14
CA ILE A 184 -12.32 0.50 20.66
C ILE A 184 -12.88 -0.36 21.77
N VAL A 185 -14.02 0.04 22.31
CA VAL A 185 -14.69 -0.64 23.42
C VAL A 185 -16.12 -0.96 23.01
N ARG A 186 -16.49 -2.23 23.14
CA ARG A 186 -17.86 -2.71 22.94
C ARG A 186 -18.14 -3.84 23.92
N GLY A 187 -19.35 -3.86 24.51
CA GLY A 187 -19.71 -4.84 25.52
C GLY A 187 -18.91 -4.68 26.81
N ASP A 188 -18.67 -5.79 27.52
CA ASP A 188 -17.86 -5.86 28.74
C ASP A 188 -16.90 -7.06 28.67
N ALA A 189 -15.69 -6.81 28.17
CA ALA A 189 -14.68 -7.86 28.03
C ALA A 189 -14.25 -8.46 29.39
N ALA A 190 -14.34 -7.74 30.49
CA ALA A 190 -14.01 -8.26 31.80
C ALA A 190 -15.08 -9.26 32.28
N GLN A 191 -16.36 -8.92 32.13
CA GLN A 191 -17.45 -9.83 32.45
C GLN A 191 -17.48 -11.03 31.49
N ALA A 192 -17.17 -10.82 30.20
CA ALA A 192 -17.11 -11.88 29.20
C ALA A 192 -15.99 -12.91 29.49
N ALA A 193 -14.89 -12.47 30.11
CA ALA A 193 -13.80 -13.35 30.52
C ALA A 193 -14.26 -14.40 31.56
N GLU A 194 -15.25 -14.09 32.38
CA GLU A 194 -15.81 -15.04 33.36
C GLU A 194 -16.56 -16.20 32.69
N ARG A 195 -16.98 -16.06 31.44
CA ARG A 195 -17.66 -17.08 30.65
C ARG A 195 -16.72 -17.96 29.82
N ALA A 196 -15.43 -17.64 29.81
CA ALA A 196 -14.43 -18.38 29.03
C ALA A 196 -14.01 -19.65 29.76
N ASP A 197 -13.97 -20.77 29.04
CA ASP A 197 -13.36 -22.02 29.51
C ASP A 197 -11.84 -22.01 29.37
N VAL A 198 -11.32 -21.25 28.40
CA VAL A 198 -9.89 -21.00 28.19
C VAL A 198 -9.67 -19.52 27.95
N ILE A 199 -8.58 -18.98 28.49
CA ILE A 199 -8.08 -17.63 28.22
C ILE A 199 -6.62 -17.76 27.81
N ILE A 200 -6.29 -17.24 26.64
CA ILE A 200 -4.95 -17.28 26.08
C ILE A 200 -4.43 -15.86 25.89
N THR A 201 -3.26 -15.62 26.44
CA THR A 201 -2.52 -14.36 26.24
C THR A 201 -1.30 -14.58 25.36
N GLY A 202 -0.82 -13.52 24.72
CA GLY A 202 0.40 -13.54 23.92
C GLY A 202 0.95 -12.16 23.66
N ASP A 203 2.28 -12.06 23.71
CA ASP A 203 3.04 -10.89 23.32
C ASP A 203 3.69 -11.15 21.98
N TYR A 204 3.56 -10.17 21.06
CA TYR A 204 4.02 -10.30 19.68
C TYR A 204 4.88 -9.12 19.29
N VAL A 205 5.91 -9.38 18.49
CA VAL A 205 6.82 -8.36 17.95
C VAL A 205 6.78 -8.39 16.42
N PHE A 206 6.50 -7.25 15.83
CA PHE A 206 6.51 -7.04 14.38
C PHE A 206 7.65 -6.10 14.01
N GLY A 207 8.57 -6.54 13.13
CA GLY A 207 9.72 -5.75 12.71
C GLY A 207 9.35 -4.60 11.77
N MET A 208 10.29 -3.66 11.58
CA MET A 208 10.18 -2.60 10.59
C MET A 208 10.49 -3.15 9.19
N GLN A 209 9.68 -2.80 8.17
CA GLN A 209 9.98 -3.14 6.78
C GLN A 209 10.06 -1.90 5.91
N ASP A 210 10.91 -1.99 4.88
CA ASP A 210 10.98 -1.08 3.75
C ASP A 210 10.01 -1.54 2.65
N GLN A 211 9.43 -0.60 1.89
CA GLN A 211 8.54 -0.92 0.76
C GLN A 211 9.29 -1.60 -0.38
N ALA A 212 10.60 -1.46 -0.43
CA ALA A 212 11.53 -2.14 -1.33
C ALA A 212 11.15 -2.00 -2.83
N PHE A 213 10.55 -0.88 -3.22
CA PHE A 213 10.28 -0.61 -4.63
C PHE A 213 11.59 -0.49 -5.43
N LEU A 214 11.64 -1.09 -6.63
CA LEU A 214 12.88 -1.21 -7.40
C LEU A 214 13.36 0.12 -7.99
N GLY A 215 12.45 1.02 -8.41
CA GLY A 215 12.80 2.36 -8.86
C GLY A 215 12.90 3.32 -7.69
N PRO A 216 14.10 3.83 -7.30
CA PRO A 216 14.22 4.81 -6.22
C PRO A 216 13.47 6.11 -6.53
N GLU A 217 13.36 6.98 -5.54
CA GLU A 217 12.75 8.30 -5.66
C GLU A 217 13.47 9.11 -6.73
N SER A 218 12.69 9.72 -7.60
CA SER A 218 13.23 10.50 -8.71
C SER A 218 12.23 11.51 -9.26
N GLY A 219 12.74 12.61 -9.78
CA GLY A 219 11.95 13.63 -10.45
C GLY A 219 12.81 14.73 -11.04
N LEU A 220 12.18 15.52 -11.91
CA LEU A 220 12.75 16.67 -12.59
C LEU A 220 11.85 17.89 -12.38
N ALA A 221 12.37 18.93 -11.76
CA ALA A 221 11.71 20.23 -11.61
C ALA A 221 12.23 21.19 -12.66
N VAL A 222 11.33 21.83 -13.40
CA VAL A 222 11.64 22.79 -14.47
C VAL A 222 11.01 24.14 -14.12
N PRO A 223 11.80 25.22 -14.00
CA PRO A 223 11.23 26.56 -13.80
C PRO A 223 10.38 26.95 -15.01
N ALA A 224 9.19 27.51 -14.78
CA ALA A 224 8.29 27.95 -15.83
C ALA A 224 8.44 29.45 -16.09
N GLU A 225 8.18 29.87 -17.32
CA GLU A 225 8.29 31.29 -17.76
C GLU A 225 7.37 32.23 -16.97
N ASP A 226 6.27 31.71 -16.44
CA ASP A 226 5.30 32.48 -15.66
C ASP A 226 5.67 32.59 -14.16
N GLY A 227 6.91 32.23 -13.80
CA GLY A 227 7.42 32.24 -12.44
C GLY A 227 6.99 31.02 -11.59
N GLY A 228 6.29 30.06 -12.17
CA GLY A 228 5.92 28.78 -11.54
C GLY A 228 6.99 27.72 -11.72
N VAL A 229 6.60 26.47 -11.42
CA VAL A 229 7.44 25.28 -11.59
C VAL A 229 6.62 24.13 -12.17
N GLU A 230 7.22 23.38 -13.09
CA GLU A 230 6.71 22.11 -13.59
C GLU A 230 7.52 20.96 -12.96
N LEU A 231 6.85 20.04 -12.32
CA LEU A 231 7.47 18.91 -11.65
C LEU A 231 7.03 17.59 -12.30
N TYR A 232 7.97 16.88 -12.88
CA TYR A 232 7.80 15.53 -13.41
C TYR A 232 8.33 14.55 -12.37
N VAL A 233 7.47 13.72 -11.78
CA VAL A 233 7.82 12.97 -10.57
C VAL A 233 7.17 11.59 -10.49
N ALA A 234 7.82 10.66 -9.83
CA ALA A 234 7.26 9.38 -9.41
C ALA A 234 6.63 9.52 -8.02
N THR A 235 5.31 9.60 -7.95
CA THR A 235 4.54 9.73 -6.70
C THR A 235 3.30 8.83 -6.70
N GLN A 236 2.61 8.73 -5.55
CA GLN A 236 1.30 8.06 -5.42
C GLN A 236 0.13 9.03 -5.36
N TRP A 237 0.34 10.32 -5.11
CA TRP A 237 -0.76 11.26 -4.88
C TRP A 237 -0.43 12.69 -5.33
N LEU A 238 -0.58 12.96 -6.62
CA LEU A 238 -0.24 14.24 -7.24
C LEU A 238 -0.81 15.47 -6.53
N HIS A 239 -2.10 15.45 -6.19
CA HIS A 239 -2.73 16.63 -5.57
C HIS A 239 -2.35 16.82 -4.10
N SER A 240 -2.14 15.73 -3.34
CA SER A 240 -1.61 15.86 -1.99
C SER A 240 -0.20 16.44 -1.98
N ASP A 241 0.63 16.00 -2.92
CA ASP A 241 1.96 16.57 -3.10
C ASP A 241 1.86 18.06 -3.43
N LEU A 242 1.02 18.45 -4.39
CA LEU A 242 0.77 19.85 -4.77
C LEU A 242 0.40 20.72 -3.58
N TRP A 243 -0.55 20.27 -2.76
CA TRP A 243 -1.04 21.01 -1.59
C TRP A 243 0.02 21.17 -0.49
N GLN A 244 1.02 20.33 -0.45
CA GLN A 244 2.15 20.43 0.48
C GLN A 244 3.29 21.28 -0.12
N ILE A 245 3.57 21.17 -1.43
CA ILE A 245 4.67 21.87 -2.12
C ILE A 245 4.37 23.35 -2.26
N ALA A 246 3.20 23.73 -2.76
CA ALA A 246 2.88 25.10 -3.12
C ALA A 246 3.06 26.11 -1.96
N PRO A 247 2.58 25.85 -0.72
CA PRO A 247 2.79 26.74 0.42
C PRO A 247 4.27 26.91 0.80
N VAL A 248 5.07 25.85 0.71
CA VAL A 248 6.52 25.92 1.01
C VAL A 248 7.24 26.78 0.00
N LEU A 249 6.89 26.67 -1.28
CA LEU A 249 7.47 27.50 -2.34
C LEU A 249 6.94 28.95 -2.32
N GLY A 250 5.85 29.23 -1.60
CA GLY A 250 5.18 30.53 -1.62
C GLY A 250 4.50 30.81 -2.96
N LEU A 251 4.11 29.77 -3.67
CA LEU A 251 3.43 29.85 -4.95
C LEU A 251 1.95 29.49 -4.82
N PRO A 252 1.06 30.09 -5.61
CA PRO A 252 -0.30 29.60 -5.74
C PRO A 252 -0.30 28.22 -6.45
N GLU A 253 -1.32 27.41 -6.20
CA GLU A 253 -1.38 26.01 -6.68
C GLU A 253 -1.32 25.91 -8.21
N ASP A 254 -1.92 26.86 -8.94
CA ASP A 254 -1.90 26.89 -10.41
C ASP A 254 -0.51 27.17 -11.02
N LYS A 255 0.45 27.63 -10.19
CA LYS A 255 1.86 27.83 -10.56
C LYS A 255 2.75 26.61 -10.26
N VAL A 256 2.23 25.60 -9.59
CA VAL A 256 2.93 24.34 -9.34
C VAL A 256 2.21 23.25 -10.13
N ARG A 257 2.76 22.92 -11.29
CA ARG A 257 2.16 21.93 -12.20
C ARG A 257 2.89 20.60 -12.09
N MET A 258 2.15 19.56 -11.79
CA MET A 258 2.75 18.25 -11.59
C MET A 258 2.26 17.26 -12.65
N THR A 259 3.19 16.50 -13.20
CA THR A 259 2.95 15.40 -14.14
C THR A 259 3.56 14.12 -13.59
N LEU A 260 2.77 13.06 -13.58
CA LEU A 260 3.24 11.73 -13.18
C LEU A 260 4.22 11.21 -14.24
N SER A 261 5.40 10.83 -13.81
CA SER A 261 6.36 10.09 -14.61
C SER A 261 6.31 8.59 -14.32
N GLY A 262 7.06 7.79 -15.05
CA GLY A 262 7.12 6.36 -14.82
C GLY A 262 7.53 6.02 -13.38
N VAL A 263 6.72 5.21 -12.71
CA VAL A 263 6.91 4.80 -11.31
C VAL A 263 7.35 3.35 -11.24
N GLY A 264 8.47 3.09 -10.58
CA GLY A 264 9.08 1.77 -10.41
C GLY A 264 8.61 1.02 -9.16
N GLY A 265 7.32 1.08 -8.85
CA GLY A 265 6.72 0.55 -7.62
C GLY A 265 6.56 1.62 -6.54
N ALA A 266 5.70 1.35 -5.56
CA ALA A 266 5.43 2.31 -4.49
C ALA A 266 5.04 1.64 -3.15
N PHE A 267 4.03 0.79 -3.12
CA PHE A 267 3.56 -0.01 -1.99
C PHE A 267 3.21 0.80 -0.73
N GLY A 268 2.99 2.11 -0.86
CA GLY A 268 2.72 3.06 0.21
C GLY A 268 3.84 4.10 0.44
N GLY A 269 5.10 3.77 0.13
CA GLY A 269 6.26 4.62 0.41
C GLY A 269 6.34 5.93 -0.39
N ARG A 270 5.41 6.15 -1.33
CA ARG A 270 5.33 7.39 -2.12
C ARG A 270 4.05 8.18 -1.87
N GLU A 271 3.39 7.93 -0.75
CA GLU A 271 2.29 8.78 -0.27
C GLU A 271 2.83 10.05 0.39
N ASP A 272 3.98 9.94 1.06
CA ASP A 272 4.73 11.06 1.61
C ASP A 272 5.66 11.67 0.56
N LEU A 273 5.96 12.96 0.73
CA LEU A 273 6.97 13.66 -0.06
C LEU A 273 8.38 13.15 0.29
N SER A 274 9.24 13.08 -0.71
CA SER A 274 10.65 12.71 -0.55
C SER A 274 11.59 13.79 -1.07
N MET A 275 11.66 13.96 -2.39
CA MET A 275 12.57 14.92 -3.06
C MET A 275 11.86 16.07 -3.77
N GLN A 276 10.54 16.06 -3.81
CA GLN A 276 9.74 16.98 -4.62
C GLN A 276 10.00 18.45 -4.30
N ILE A 277 9.89 18.81 -3.01
CA ILE A 277 10.15 20.19 -2.55
C ILE A 277 11.62 20.58 -2.82
N HIS A 278 12.55 19.66 -2.56
CA HIS A 278 13.97 19.89 -2.72
C HIS A 278 14.33 20.23 -4.18
N ALA A 279 13.80 19.46 -5.14
CA ALA A 279 14.02 19.71 -6.56
C ALA A 279 13.44 21.06 -7.00
N CYS A 280 12.22 21.40 -6.57
CA CYS A 280 11.56 22.65 -6.88
C CYS A 280 12.32 23.85 -6.30
N LEU A 281 12.78 23.78 -5.05
CA LEU A 281 13.58 24.84 -4.41
C LEU A 281 14.88 25.12 -5.17
N LEU A 282 15.61 24.05 -5.52
CA LEU A 282 16.84 24.18 -6.28
C LEU A 282 16.60 24.72 -7.70
N ALA A 283 15.53 24.27 -8.38
CA ALA A 283 15.18 24.74 -9.71
C ALA A 283 14.82 26.25 -9.71
N LEU A 284 13.97 26.69 -8.79
CA LEU A 284 13.61 28.11 -8.66
C LEU A 284 14.81 28.98 -8.25
N ARG A 285 15.69 28.45 -7.35
CA ARG A 285 16.89 29.19 -6.92
C ARG A 285 17.91 29.40 -8.03
N THR A 286 18.09 28.39 -8.89
CA THR A 286 19.09 28.40 -9.97
C THR A 286 18.56 28.94 -11.29
N GLY A 287 17.23 29.00 -11.44
CA GLY A 287 16.59 29.33 -12.73
C GLY A 287 16.85 28.29 -13.82
N LYS A 288 17.24 27.05 -13.44
CA LYS A 288 17.54 25.92 -14.32
C LYS A 288 16.74 24.68 -13.94
N PRO A 289 16.48 23.76 -14.89
CA PRO A 289 15.93 22.46 -14.55
C PRO A 289 16.83 21.74 -13.55
N VAL A 290 16.23 21.10 -12.52
CA VAL A 290 16.98 20.32 -11.52
C VAL A 290 16.37 18.94 -11.41
N LYS A 291 17.22 17.94 -11.60
CA LYS A 291 16.89 16.51 -11.41
C LYS A 291 17.46 16.00 -10.09
N ILE A 292 16.64 15.28 -9.32
CA ILE A 292 17.09 14.51 -8.16
C ILE A 292 16.75 13.05 -8.41
N VAL A 293 17.71 12.17 -8.17
CA VAL A 293 17.52 10.70 -8.19
C VAL A 293 18.28 10.13 -7.00
N TYR A 294 17.55 9.46 -6.10
CA TYR A 294 18.18 8.78 -4.98
C TYR A 294 18.85 7.49 -5.45
N ASN A 295 19.98 7.16 -4.88
CA ASN A 295 20.49 5.81 -4.94
C ASN A 295 19.80 4.93 -3.90
N ARG A 296 20.04 3.61 -3.90
CA ARG A 296 19.36 2.70 -2.97
C ARG A 296 19.64 3.02 -1.51
N PHE A 297 20.86 3.37 -1.18
CA PHE A 297 21.23 3.75 0.19
C PHE A 297 20.46 5.01 0.64
N GLU A 298 20.40 6.02 -0.20
CA GLU A 298 19.67 7.26 0.10
C GLU A 298 18.16 7.03 0.17
N SER A 299 17.61 6.12 -0.64
CA SER A 299 16.20 5.74 -0.64
C SER A 299 15.75 5.23 0.74
N PHE A 300 16.56 4.40 1.42
CA PHE A 300 16.25 3.93 2.78
C PHE A 300 16.15 5.04 3.84
N PHE A 301 16.62 6.23 3.55
CA PHE A 301 16.48 7.39 4.44
C PHE A 301 15.50 8.44 3.90
N GLY A 302 15.12 8.32 2.64
CA GLY A 302 14.38 9.35 1.91
C GLY A 302 12.88 9.14 1.88
N HIS A 303 12.37 8.03 2.43
CA HIS A 303 10.95 7.74 2.56
C HIS A 303 10.61 7.08 3.89
N VAL A 304 9.32 6.91 4.16
CA VAL A 304 8.79 6.29 5.37
C VAL A 304 8.81 4.76 5.30
N HIS A 305 8.83 4.09 6.45
CA HIS A 305 8.83 2.62 6.56
C HIS A 305 7.52 2.08 7.14
N ARG A 306 7.34 0.75 7.15
CA ARG A 306 6.27 0.11 7.93
C ARG A 306 6.56 0.26 9.41
N HIS A 307 5.55 0.67 10.17
CA HIS A 307 5.62 0.75 11.62
C HIS A 307 6.00 -0.60 12.24
N PRO A 308 7.13 -0.71 12.95
CA PRO A 308 7.33 -1.84 13.85
C PRO A 308 6.31 -1.76 14.98
N ALA A 309 5.93 -2.93 15.52
CA ALA A 309 4.87 -2.99 16.52
C ALA A 309 5.18 -3.97 17.65
N ARG A 310 4.68 -3.62 18.84
CA ARG A 310 4.52 -4.54 19.97
C ARG A 310 3.03 -4.71 20.24
N LEU A 311 2.59 -5.97 20.31
CA LEU A 311 1.19 -6.28 20.43
C LEU A 311 0.98 -7.26 21.60
N HIS A 312 0.10 -6.90 22.51
CA HIS A 312 -0.37 -7.79 23.56
C HIS A 312 -1.82 -8.17 23.28
N TYR A 313 -2.13 -9.45 23.27
CA TYR A 313 -3.46 -9.99 23.02
C TYR A 313 -3.91 -10.94 24.11
N GLU A 314 -5.19 -10.88 24.48
CA GLU A 314 -5.91 -11.82 25.30
C GLU A 314 -7.20 -12.22 24.60
N HIS A 315 -7.38 -13.51 24.31
CA HIS A 315 -8.65 -14.05 23.81
C HIS A 315 -9.20 -15.09 24.78
N GLY A 316 -10.49 -15.00 25.04
CA GLY A 316 -11.22 -16.04 25.72
C GLY A 316 -12.09 -16.84 24.75
N ALA A 317 -12.26 -18.12 25.02
CA ALA A 317 -13.19 -18.99 24.30
C ALA A 317 -13.88 -20.00 25.21
N THR A 318 -15.08 -20.40 24.80
CA THR A 318 -15.81 -21.52 25.41
C THR A 318 -15.28 -22.86 24.88
N ARG A 319 -15.60 -23.95 25.55
CA ARG A 319 -15.14 -25.30 25.19
C ARG A 319 -15.63 -25.76 23.81
N ASP A 320 -16.75 -25.26 23.34
CA ASP A 320 -17.26 -25.50 21.97
C ASP A 320 -16.61 -24.60 20.91
N GLY A 321 -15.59 -23.84 21.28
CA GLY A 321 -14.76 -23.05 20.38
C GLY A 321 -15.29 -21.67 20.02
N ARG A 322 -16.26 -21.10 20.73
CA ARG A 322 -16.75 -19.75 20.48
C ARG A 322 -15.94 -18.72 21.25
N LEU A 323 -15.49 -17.67 20.58
CA LEU A 323 -14.83 -16.55 21.21
C LEU A 323 -15.77 -15.81 22.15
N THR A 324 -15.31 -15.52 23.36
CA THR A 324 -16.09 -14.79 24.38
C THR A 324 -15.68 -13.33 24.44
N HIS A 325 -14.39 -13.00 24.38
CA HIS A 325 -13.88 -11.65 24.45
C HIS A 325 -12.51 -11.51 23.76
N LEU A 326 -12.19 -10.28 23.47
CA LEU A 326 -10.86 -9.82 23.04
C LEU A 326 -10.43 -8.64 23.89
N LYS A 327 -9.23 -8.72 24.49
CA LYS A 327 -8.50 -7.54 24.95
C LYS A 327 -7.19 -7.46 24.18
N CYS A 328 -6.85 -6.29 23.68
CA CYS A 328 -5.53 -6.12 23.08
C CYS A 328 -5.00 -4.70 23.21
N ARG A 329 -3.68 -4.61 23.25
CA ARG A 329 -2.94 -3.36 23.21
C ARG A 329 -1.90 -3.44 22.10
N ILE A 330 -1.96 -2.50 21.18
CA ILE A 330 -1.08 -2.40 20.01
C ILE A 330 -0.29 -1.11 20.11
N VAL A 331 1.03 -1.21 20.15
CA VAL A 331 1.94 -0.06 20.15
C VAL A 331 2.71 -0.06 18.85
N LEU A 332 2.55 1.02 18.09
CA LEU A 332 3.17 1.24 16.79
C LEU A 332 4.21 2.36 16.92
N ASP A 333 5.43 2.11 16.51
CA ASP A 333 6.47 3.14 16.48
C ASP A 333 6.35 3.94 15.18
N GLY A 334 5.99 5.22 15.28
CA GLY A 334 5.85 6.14 14.15
C GLY A 334 7.17 6.80 13.74
N GLY A 335 8.23 6.63 14.53
CA GLY A 335 9.49 7.32 14.30
C GLY A 335 9.39 8.83 14.59
N ALA A 336 10.23 9.60 13.92
CA ALA A 336 10.44 11.02 14.25
C ALA A 336 9.30 11.96 13.81
N TYR A 337 8.44 11.54 12.89
CA TYR A 337 7.38 12.37 12.29
C TYR A 337 6.09 11.57 12.11
N ALA A 338 4.95 12.27 12.16
CA ALA A 338 3.64 11.63 12.16
C ALA A 338 3.32 10.88 10.87
N SER A 339 3.63 11.44 9.70
CA SER A 339 3.22 10.87 8.42
C SER A 339 1.73 10.43 8.44
N SER A 340 1.44 9.17 8.15
CA SER A 340 0.11 8.56 8.24
C SER A 340 -0.09 7.70 9.51
N THR A 341 0.72 7.90 10.54
CA THR A 341 0.63 7.13 11.81
C THR A 341 -0.78 7.16 12.43
N PRO A 342 -1.52 8.29 12.49
CA PRO A 342 -2.86 8.29 13.05
C PRO A 342 -3.80 7.32 12.35
N ALA A 343 -3.84 7.32 11.02
CA ALA A 343 -4.68 6.40 10.24
C ALA A 343 -4.22 4.93 10.34
N VAL A 344 -2.89 4.67 10.43
CA VAL A 344 -2.36 3.31 10.66
C VAL A 344 -2.80 2.77 12.01
N VAL A 345 -2.81 3.62 13.06
CA VAL A 345 -3.29 3.28 14.40
C VAL A 345 -4.79 2.98 14.39
N GLY A 346 -5.59 3.82 13.72
CA GLY A 346 -7.03 3.62 13.54
C GLY A 346 -7.34 2.27 12.87
N ASN A 347 -6.66 1.96 11.77
CA ASN A 347 -6.81 0.68 11.07
C ASN A 347 -6.35 -0.53 11.92
N ALA A 348 -5.22 -0.42 12.63
CA ALA A 348 -4.75 -1.48 13.50
C ALA A 348 -5.77 -1.80 14.59
N ALA A 349 -6.38 -0.77 15.20
CA ALA A 349 -7.40 -0.93 16.21
C ALA A 349 -8.70 -1.52 15.63
N SER A 350 -9.24 -0.92 14.56
CA SER A 350 -10.55 -1.31 14.00
C SER A 350 -10.58 -2.73 13.44
N LEU A 351 -9.42 -3.25 13.00
CA LEU A 351 -9.27 -4.58 12.44
C LEU A 351 -8.55 -5.58 13.38
N ALA A 352 -8.35 -5.21 14.65
CA ALA A 352 -7.63 -6.02 15.65
C ALA A 352 -8.28 -7.38 15.96
N ALA A 353 -9.59 -7.51 15.81
CA ALA A 353 -10.28 -8.79 15.99
C ALA A 353 -10.17 -9.71 14.77
N GLY A 354 -9.63 -9.22 13.65
CA GLY A 354 -9.64 -9.97 12.39
C GLY A 354 -11.06 -10.20 11.85
N PRO A 355 -11.23 -11.17 10.92
CA PRO A 355 -12.52 -11.49 10.34
C PRO A 355 -13.35 -12.45 11.24
N TYR A 356 -13.35 -12.20 12.54
CA TYR A 356 -14.01 -13.04 13.55
C TYR A 356 -15.08 -12.27 14.32
N VAL A 357 -16.13 -12.97 14.70
CA VAL A 357 -17.22 -12.43 15.53
C VAL A 357 -16.81 -12.48 16.99
N VAL A 358 -16.61 -11.32 17.60
CA VAL A 358 -16.35 -11.13 19.03
C VAL A 358 -17.23 -10.00 19.52
N GLU A 359 -18.12 -10.25 20.47
CA GLU A 359 -19.08 -9.26 20.94
C GLU A 359 -18.50 -8.29 21.99
N ASP A 360 -17.64 -8.82 22.86
CA ASP A 360 -17.07 -8.08 23.99
C ASP A 360 -15.60 -7.79 23.72
N VAL A 361 -15.25 -6.54 23.46
CA VAL A 361 -13.89 -6.13 23.11
C VAL A 361 -13.42 -4.92 23.89
N ASP A 362 -12.13 -4.92 24.25
CA ASP A 362 -11.39 -3.80 24.82
C ASP A 362 -10.04 -3.70 24.11
N ILE A 363 -9.97 -2.80 23.14
CA ILE A 363 -8.85 -2.64 22.22
C ILE A 363 -8.26 -1.26 22.38
N GLU A 364 -6.95 -1.16 22.50
CA GLU A 364 -6.22 0.09 22.46
C GLU A 364 -5.06 0.00 21.45
N ALA A 365 -5.02 0.90 20.48
CA ALA A 365 -3.85 1.12 19.65
C ALA A 365 -3.25 2.50 19.90
N VAL A 366 -1.91 2.57 19.92
CA VAL A 366 -1.13 3.78 20.22
C VAL A 366 -0.01 3.92 19.20
N GLY A 367 0.16 5.11 18.63
CA GLY A 367 1.31 5.50 17.81
C GLY A 367 2.26 6.40 18.57
N LEU A 368 3.56 6.15 18.48
CA LEU A 368 4.60 6.88 19.20
C LEU A 368 5.42 7.78 18.29
N TYR A 369 5.91 8.89 18.83
CA TYR A 369 7.09 9.58 18.32
C TYR A 369 8.35 9.02 18.99
N THR A 370 9.36 8.75 18.19
CA THR A 370 10.69 8.29 18.62
C THR A 370 11.79 8.93 17.76
N ASN A 371 13.06 8.66 18.05
CA ASN A 371 14.16 9.04 17.18
C ASN A 371 14.49 7.97 16.12
N ASN A 372 13.67 6.94 16.01
CA ASN A 372 13.78 5.95 14.94
C ASN A 372 13.39 6.57 13.57
N PRO A 373 13.75 5.93 12.45
CA PRO A 373 13.33 6.38 11.14
C PRO A 373 11.81 6.58 11.04
N PRO A 374 11.33 7.62 10.32
CA PRO A 374 9.90 7.87 10.17
C PRO A 374 9.16 6.67 9.56
N CYS A 375 7.99 6.37 10.10
CA CYS A 375 7.11 5.33 9.61
C CYS A 375 5.83 5.94 9.03
N GLY A 376 5.29 5.28 8.01
CA GLY A 376 4.10 5.73 7.30
C GLY A 376 3.42 4.60 6.56
N ALA A 377 2.86 4.91 5.39
CA ALA A 377 2.08 3.96 4.63
C ALA A 377 2.93 2.83 4.06
N MET A 378 2.52 1.60 4.31
CA MET A 378 2.95 0.41 3.59
C MET A 378 1.79 -0.56 3.47
N ARG A 379 1.71 -1.24 2.32
CA ARG A 379 0.66 -2.20 1.93
C ARG A 379 0.14 -3.02 3.12
N GLY A 380 -1.17 -2.93 3.42
CA GLY A 380 -1.84 -3.53 4.57
C GLY A 380 -2.05 -2.60 5.77
N PHE A 381 -1.27 -1.49 5.93
CA PHE A 381 -1.56 -0.28 6.70
C PHE A 381 -2.13 -0.55 8.10
N GLY A 382 -1.33 -1.10 9.02
CA GLY A 382 -1.73 -1.45 10.39
C GLY A 382 -2.41 -2.82 10.52
N ALA A 383 -3.23 -3.21 9.55
CA ALA A 383 -3.92 -4.49 9.57
C ALA A 383 -2.98 -5.70 9.42
N VAL A 384 -1.80 -5.56 8.81
CA VAL A 384 -0.79 -6.65 8.71
C VAL A 384 -0.24 -6.99 10.08
N GLN A 385 0.09 -5.98 10.89
CA GLN A 385 0.60 -6.15 12.25
C GLN A 385 -0.46 -6.85 13.13
N ALA A 386 -1.70 -6.35 13.09
CA ALA A 386 -2.81 -6.96 13.82
C ALA A 386 -3.08 -8.40 13.36
N CYS A 387 -3.05 -8.66 12.02
CA CYS A 387 -3.29 -9.98 11.45
C CYS A 387 -2.29 -11.02 11.93
N PHE A 388 -1.03 -10.67 12.03
CA PHE A 388 -0.01 -11.55 12.58
C PHE A 388 -0.35 -12.00 14.01
N ALA A 389 -0.77 -11.09 14.87
CA ALA A 389 -1.04 -11.38 16.26
C ALA A 389 -2.35 -12.16 16.45
N TYR A 390 -3.47 -11.68 15.85
CA TYR A 390 -4.74 -12.40 16.06
C TYR A 390 -4.73 -13.80 15.44
N GLU A 391 -4.06 -14.01 14.31
CA GLU A 391 -3.97 -15.33 13.69
C GLU A 391 -3.10 -16.29 14.52
N ALA A 392 -2.03 -15.81 15.14
CA ALA A 392 -1.25 -16.58 16.09
C ALA A 392 -2.07 -16.94 17.34
N GLN A 393 -2.93 -16.03 17.81
CA GLN A 393 -3.86 -16.31 18.90
C GLN A 393 -4.89 -17.37 18.52
N MET A 394 -5.44 -17.33 17.30
CA MET A 394 -6.39 -18.36 16.84
C MET A 394 -5.77 -19.77 16.88
N ASP A 395 -4.50 -19.91 16.48
CA ASP A 395 -3.78 -21.18 16.57
C ASP A 395 -3.62 -21.64 18.03
N LYS A 396 -3.22 -20.72 18.94
CA LYS A 396 -3.02 -21.03 20.36
C LYS A 396 -4.32 -21.41 21.08
N VAL A 397 -5.41 -20.69 20.81
CA VAL A 397 -6.73 -21.02 21.39
C VAL A 397 -7.23 -22.35 20.86
N ALA A 398 -7.11 -22.61 19.55
CA ALA A 398 -7.49 -23.89 18.96
C ALA A 398 -6.71 -25.06 19.59
N ALA A 399 -5.39 -24.90 19.77
CA ALA A 399 -4.53 -25.90 20.41
C ALA A 399 -4.93 -26.14 21.89
N ALA A 400 -5.26 -25.09 22.65
CA ALA A 400 -5.69 -25.21 24.04
C ALA A 400 -7.04 -25.92 24.19
N LEU A 401 -7.88 -25.89 23.15
CA LEU A 401 -9.18 -26.57 23.09
C LEU A 401 -9.09 -27.97 22.44
N ASP A 402 -7.91 -28.40 21.99
CA ASP A 402 -7.70 -29.62 21.18
C ASP A 402 -8.59 -29.65 19.92
N MET A 403 -8.72 -28.48 19.27
CA MET A 403 -9.53 -28.28 18.06
C MET A 403 -8.65 -28.10 16.82
N ASP A 404 -9.17 -28.55 15.67
CA ASP A 404 -8.57 -28.21 14.36
C ASP A 404 -8.55 -26.69 14.15
N PRO A 405 -7.39 -26.07 13.80
CA PRO A 405 -7.26 -24.63 13.71
C PRO A 405 -8.13 -23.99 12.61
N VAL A 406 -8.47 -24.73 11.56
CA VAL A 406 -9.37 -24.24 10.50
C VAL A 406 -10.82 -24.30 10.98
N GLU A 407 -11.19 -25.36 11.71
CA GLU A 407 -12.52 -25.50 12.28
C GLU A 407 -12.80 -24.43 13.33
N PHE A 408 -11.82 -24.14 14.20
CA PHE A 408 -11.93 -23.05 15.17
C PHE A 408 -12.19 -21.70 14.50
N ARG A 409 -11.44 -21.39 13.43
CA ARG A 409 -11.66 -20.17 12.63
C ARG A 409 -13.03 -20.15 11.97
N ARG A 410 -13.49 -21.30 11.46
CA ARG A 410 -14.80 -21.44 10.80
C ARG A 410 -15.96 -21.17 11.76
N ILE A 411 -15.88 -21.64 13.00
CA ILE A 411 -16.92 -21.43 14.03
C ILE A 411 -17.09 -19.96 14.34
N ASN A 412 -16.01 -19.17 14.30
CA ASN A 412 -15.98 -17.76 14.65
C ASN A 412 -16.00 -16.82 13.45
N ALA A 413 -16.03 -17.36 12.22
CA ALA A 413 -15.93 -16.58 10.99
C ALA A 413 -17.07 -15.56 10.84
N MET A 414 -16.73 -14.35 10.42
CA MET A 414 -17.72 -13.34 10.01
C MET A 414 -18.46 -13.79 8.75
N GLU A 415 -19.70 -13.37 8.67
CA GLU A 415 -20.56 -13.47 7.49
C GLU A 415 -21.28 -12.16 7.26
N GLN A 416 -22.00 -12.02 6.14
CA GLN A 416 -22.84 -10.85 5.91
C GLN A 416 -23.86 -10.71 7.06
N GLY A 417 -23.95 -9.52 7.64
CA GLY A 417 -24.76 -9.26 8.84
C GLY A 417 -24.00 -9.30 10.15
N SER A 418 -22.75 -9.76 10.17
CA SER A 418 -21.88 -9.69 11.35
C SER A 418 -21.55 -8.24 11.69
N ARG A 419 -21.16 -7.99 12.95
CA ARG A 419 -20.71 -6.67 13.42
C ARG A 419 -19.22 -6.72 13.72
N LEU A 420 -18.54 -5.67 13.31
CA LEU A 420 -17.14 -5.39 13.66
C LEU A 420 -17.02 -4.91 15.11
N PRO A 421 -15.81 -4.88 15.68
CA PRO A 421 -15.54 -4.25 16.98
C PRO A 421 -16.04 -2.81 17.09
N THR A 422 -16.00 -2.05 16.00
CA THR A 422 -16.53 -0.67 15.89
C THR A 422 -18.06 -0.57 15.89
N GLY A 423 -18.76 -1.68 15.97
CA GLY A 423 -20.23 -1.72 15.86
C GLY A 423 -20.76 -1.71 14.43
N GLN A 424 -19.91 -1.38 13.46
CA GLN A 424 -20.29 -1.34 12.04
C GLN A 424 -20.79 -2.70 11.54
N LEU A 425 -21.89 -2.67 10.78
CA LEU A 425 -22.47 -3.84 10.16
C LEU A 425 -21.72 -4.19 8.87
N VAL A 426 -21.36 -5.46 8.69
CA VAL A 426 -20.87 -5.98 7.42
C VAL A 426 -22.07 -6.23 6.50
N ASP A 427 -22.37 -5.28 5.63
CA ASP A 427 -23.59 -5.23 4.80
C ASP A 427 -23.43 -5.82 3.39
N SER A 428 -22.23 -6.34 3.10
CA SER A 428 -21.87 -7.04 1.86
C SER A 428 -21.38 -8.45 2.14
N PRO A 429 -21.26 -9.34 1.13
CA PRO A 429 -20.77 -10.70 1.33
C PRO A 429 -19.44 -10.74 2.09
N ALA A 430 -19.32 -11.63 3.08
CA ALA A 430 -18.10 -11.89 3.85
C ALA A 430 -17.80 -13.41 3.87
N PRO A 431 -17.17 -13.96 2.82
CA PRO A 431 -17.09 -15.41 2.61
C PRO A 431 -15.92 -16.05 3.37
N VAL A 432 -15.66 -15.65 4.62
CA VAL A 432 -14.49 -16.06 5.42
C VAL A 432 -14.38 -17.58 5.52
N ALA A 433 -15.47 -18.25 5.90
CA ALA A 433 -15.51 -19.72 6.03
C ALA A 433 -15.29 -20.42 4.67
N GLU A 434 -15.83 -19.87 3.58
CA GLU A 434 -15.64 -20.43 2.24
C GLU A 434 -14.20 -20.27 1.73
N LEU A 435 -13.56 -19.13 1.99
CA LEU A 435 -12.14 -18.91 1.64
C LEU A 435 -11.24 -19.92 2.37
N LEU A 436 -11.43 -20.13 3.67
CA LEU A 436 -10.72 -21.14 4.45
C LEU A 436 -10.97 -22.55 3.91
N ARG A 437 -12.21 -22.89 3.59
CA ARG A 437 -12.57 -24.19 3.00
C ARG A 437 -11.82 -24.43 1.68
N ARG A 438 -11.73 -23.42 0.81
CA ARG A 438 -11.07 -23.53 -0.49
C ARG A 438 -9.57 -23.76 -0.36
N VAL A 439 -8.86 -23.00 0.45
CA VAL A 439 -7.42 -23.22 0.63
C VAL A 439 -7.14 -24.59 1.31
N ARG A 440 -7.99 -25.02 2.24
CA ARG A 440 -7.87 -26.33 2.90
C ARG A 440 -8.12 -27.50 1.93
N ALA A 441 -9.11 -27.38 1.03
CA ALA A 441 -9.51 -28.45 0.13
C ALA A 441 -8.49 -28.72 -1.00
N ARG A 442 -7.52 -27.83 -1.22
CA ARG A 442 -6.50 -28.06 -2.26
C ARG A 442 -5.62 -29.27 -1.86
N PRO A 443 -5.23 -30.13 -2.81
CA PRO A 443 -4.23 -31.16 -2.55
C PRO A 443 -2.96 -30.56 -1.96
N LEU A 444 -2.35 -31.23 -1.01
CA LEU A 444 -1.03 -30.84 -0.50
C LEU A 444 0.03 -31.15 -1.56
N PRO A 445 1.09 -30.32 -1.69
CA PRO A 445 2.26 -30.68 -2.47
C PRO A 445 2.82 -32.03 -2.00
N PRO A 446 3.37 -32.85 -2.90
CA PRO A 446 3.93 -34.15 -2.52
C PRO A 446 5.04 -33.95 -1.46
N GLU A 447 5.11 -34.90 -0.53
CA GLU A 447 6.24 -34.96 0.41
C GLU A 447 7.49 -35.40 -0.31
N ARG A 448 8.60 -34.73 -0.03
CA ARG A 448 9.91 -35.10 -0.55
C ARG A 448 10.53 -36.12 0.40
N GLN A 449 11.06 -37.18 -0.14
CA GLN A 449 11.83 -38.17 0.63
C GLN A 449 13.32 -37.82 0.48
N TRP A 450 13.85 -36.99 1.34
CA TRP A 450 15.25 -36.58 1.31
C TRP A 450 16.25 -37.72 1.56
N LEU A 451 15.81 -38.79 2.22
CA LEU A 451 16.66 -39.86 2.73
C LEU A 451 16.36 -41.25 2.12
N SER A 452 15.55 -41.40 1.08
CA SER A 452 15.28 -42.70 0.50
C SER A 452 16.34 -43.11 -0.54
N ALA A 453 17.16 -44.07 -0.11
CA ALA A 453 17.89 -45.03 -0.97
C ALA A 453 18.88 -44.44 -2.00
N GLY A 454 19.97 -43.79 -1.54
CA GLY A 454 21.20 -43.71 -2.35
C GLY A 454 21.22 -42.66 -3.46
N GLU A 455 20.17 -41.91 -3.66
CA GLU A 455 20.19 -40.71 -4.52
C GLU A 455 20.43 -39.47 -3.62
N ALA A 456 21.49 -38.73 -3.92
CA ALA A 456 21.72 -37.44 -3.23
C ALA A 456 20.59 -36.50 -3.57
N ALA A 457 19.95 -35.91 -2.56
CA ALA A 457 18.98 -34.82 -2.73
C ALA A 457 19.61 -33.68 -3.57
N ASP A 458 18.83 -33.11 -4.49
CA ASP A 458 19.30 -31.86 -5.16
C ASP A 458 19.36 -30.75 -4.11
N VAL A 459 20.58 -30.37 -3.74
CA VAL A 459 20.84 -29.36 -2.70
C VAL A 459 20.06 -28.07 -2.95
N ARG A 460 19.80 -27.71 -4.21
CA ARG A 460 19.01 -26.52 -4.59
C ARG A 460 17.55 -26.60 -4.13
N GLU A 461 17.07 -27.80 -3.83
CA GLU A 461 15.70 -28.05 -3.37
C GLU A 461 15.56 -28.04 -1.85
N LEU A 462 16.66 -28.05 -1.10
CA LEU A 462 16.68 -27.99 0.36
C LEU A 462 16.35 -26.57 0.88
N PRO A 463 15.90 -26.43 2.14
CA PRO A 463 15.90 -25.14 2.82
C PRO A 463 17.29 -24.49 2.76
N GLY A 464 17.35 -23.22 2.32
CA GLY A 464 18.62 -22.50 2.10
C GLY A 464 19.40 -22.90 0.85
N GLY A 465 18.91 -23.84 0.02
CA GLY A 465 19.50 -24.22 -1.26
C GLY A 465 20.97 -24.62 -1.10
N LEU A 466 21.87 -24.03 -1.92
CA LEU A 466 23.31 -24.31 -1.90
C LEU A 466 24.01 -24.01 -0.56
N SER A 467 23.38 -23.25 0.33
CA SER A 467 23.91 -23.00 1.67
C SER A 467 23.59 -24.11 2.68
N ASN A 468 22.73 -25.08 2.31
CA ASN A 468 22.39 -26.18 3.18
C ASN A 468 23.55 -27.18 3.26
N THR A 469 24.03 -27.46 4.50
CA THR A 469 25.12 -28.40 4.79
C THR A 469 24.67 -29.67 5.48
N THR A 470 23.36 -29.79 5.80
CA THR A 470 22.80 -31.00 6.46
C THR A 470 22.38 -32.06 5.47
N HIS A 471 22.36 -31.76 4.16
CA HIS A 471 21.91 -32.66 3.10
C HIS A 471 20.46 -33.18 3.30
N GLY A 472 19.64 -32.43 4.05
CA GLY A 472 18.24 -32.76 4.34
C GLY A 472 18.01 -33.52 5.63
N GLU A 473 19.06 -33.83 6.39
CA GLU A 473 18.90 -34.32 7.77
C GLU A 473 18.27 -33.23 8.64
N GLY A 474 17.29 -33.58 9.49
CA GLY A 474 16.61 -32.61 10.34
C GLY A 474 15.54 -31.73 9.67
N VAL A 475 15.27 -31.91 8.37
CA VAL A 475 14.19 -31.20 7.69
C VAL A 475 12.83 -31.74 8.15
N VAL A 476 12.01 -30.84 8.68
CA VAL A 476 10.62 -31.11 9.10
C VAL A 476 9.65 -30.31 8.25
N ARG A 477 8.43 -30.82 8.09
CA ARG A 477 7.41 -30.19 7.27
C ARG A 477 6.24 -29.73 8.13
N GLY A 478 5.67 -28.56 7.77
CA GLY A 478 4.49 -28.02 8.43
C GLY A 478 3.50 -27.38 7.47
N VAL A 479 2.27 -27.30 7.93
CA VAL A 479 1.14 -26.67 7.23
C VAL A 479 0.49 -25.64 8.14
N GLY A 480 0.26 -24.45 7.64
CA GLY A 480 -0.36 -23.36 8.38
C GLY A 480 -1.49 -22.71 7.59
N TYR A 481 -2.43 -22.15 8.31
CA TYR A 481 -3.58 -21.43 7.74
C TYR A 481 -3.74 -20.08 8.40
N ALA A 482 -4.23 -19.12 7.62
CA ALA A 482 -4.60 -17.80 8.14
C ALA A 482 -5.67 -17.15 7.25
N VAL A 483 -6.43 -16.22 7.81
CA VAL A 483 -7.41 -15.42 7.07
C VAL A 483 -7.37 -13.98 7.54
N GLY A 484 -7.45 -13.03 6.60
CA GLY A 484 -7.38 -11.60 6.89
C GLY A 484 -8.58 -10.84 6.39
N ILE A 485 -8.83 -9.71 7.04
CA ILE A 485 -9.79 -8.69 6.63
C ILE A 485 -9.06 -7.36 6.42
N LYS A 486 -9.39 -6.65 5.34
CA LYS A 486 -8.86 -5.31 5.06
C LYS A 486 -9.98 -4.38 4.61
N ASN A 487 -10.04 -3.19 5.19
CA ASN A 487 -10.87 -2.11 4.67
C ASN A 487 -10.35 -1.64 3.31
N VAL A 488 -11.26 -1.12 2.48
CA VAL A 488 -10.99 -0.54 1.16
C VAL A 488 -11.47 0.90 1.17
N GLY A 489 -10.72 1.79 0.52
CA GLY A 489 -11.01 3.23 0.50
C GLY A 489 -10.48 3.96 1.74
N PHE A 490 -10.48 5.27 1.69
CA PHE A 490 -10.23 6.09 2.86
C PHE A 490 -11.42 6.00 3.82
N SER A 491 -11.13 6.19 5.09
CA SER A 491 -12.03 5.78 6.19
C SER A 491 -12.30 6.94 7.14
N GLU A 492 -13.12 6.67 8.16
CA GLU A 492 -13.25 7.49 9.36
C GLU A 492 -13.69 8.93 9.11
N GLY A 493 -14.60 9.10 8.13
CA GLY A 493 -15.17 10.40 7.79
C GLY A 493 -14.35 11.22 6.80
N PHE A 494 -13.29 10.65 6.23
CA PHE A 494 -12.56 11.31 5.15
C PHE A 494 -13.44 11.43 3.90
N ASP A 495 -13.49 12.62 3.28
CA ASP A 495 -14.20 12.86 2.02
C ASP A 495 -13.43 12.26 0.84
N ASP A 496 -13.66 10.98 0.60
CA ASP A 496 -12.97 10.22 -0.46
C ASP A 496 -13.69 10.34 -1.80
N TYR A 497 -13.12 11.09 -2.72
CA TYR A 497 -13.65 11.33 -4.04
C TYR A 497 -12.58 11.16 -5.13
N SER A 498 -13.04 11.15 -6.37
CA SER A 498 -12.17 11.20 -7.55
C SER A 498 -12.84 11.96 -8.69
N THR A 499 -12.02 12.66 -9.48
CA THR A 499 -12.43 13.36 -10.70
C THR A 499 -11.94 12.60 -11.91
N ALA A 500 -12.78 12.50 -12.93
CA ALA A 500 -12.41 11.97 -14.23
C ALA A 500 -12.92 12.88 -15.34
N ARG A 501 -12.07 13.14 -16.33
CA ARG A 501 -12.46 13.80 -17.59
C ARG A 501 -12.47 12.76 -18.69
N VAL A 502 -13.57 12.72 -19.45
CA VAL A 502 -13.74 11.82 -20.59
C VAL A 502 -14.16 12.63 -21.79
N ARG A 503 -13.38 12.53 -22.85
CA ARG A 503 -13.67 13.12 -24.16
C ARG A 503 -13.94 12.03 -25.16
N LEU A 504 -15.03 12.15 -25.90
CA LEU A 504 -15.38 11.26 -26.99
C LEU A 504 -15.56 12.08 -28.28
N GLU A 505 -14.83 11.73 -29.32
CA GLU A 505 -14.83 12.43 -30.60
C GLU A 505 -14.62 11.47 -31.77
N ALA A 506 -14.95 11.89 -32.96
CA ALA A 506 -14.64 11.18 -34.20
C ALA A 506 -13.31 11.69 -34.78
N VAL A 507 -12.30 10.82 -34.86
CA VAL A 507 -11.01 11.13 -35.47
C VAL A 507 -10.87 10.33 -36.76
N ASN A 508 -10.86 11.00 -37.91
CA ASN A 508 -10.84 10.35 -39.23
C ASN A 508 -11.93 9.28 -39.43
N GLY A 509 -13.14 9.56 -38.96
CA GLY A 509 -14.29 8.64 -39.04
C GLY A 509 -14.26 7.47 -38.05
N VAL A 510 -13.36 7.46 -37.08
CA VAL A 510 -13.27 6.47 -36.00
C VAL A 510 -13.63 7.13 -34.68
N PRO A 511 -14.56 6.57 -33.88
CA PRO A 511 -14.83 7.08 -32.54
C PRO A 511 -13.69 6.74 -31.59
N VAL A 512 -13.13 7.76 -30.93
CA VAL A 512 -12.01 7.66 -29.99
C VAL A 512 -12.43 8.28 -28.66
N ALA A 513 -12.22 7.54 -27.58
CA ALA A 513 -12.35 8.06 -26.23
C ALA A 513 -10.97 8.41 -25.63
N VAL A 514 -10.89 9.57 -24.97
CA VAL A 514 -9.70 9.98 -24.17
C VAL A 514 -10.15 10.05 -22.73
N VAL A 515 -9.49 9.31 -21.85
CA VAL A 515 -9.72 9.33 -20.40
C VAL A 515 -8.55 10.04 -19.73
N HIS A 516 -8.83 11.05 -18.92
CA HIS A 516 -7.85 11.83 -18.17
C HIS A 516 -8.23 11.83 -16.69
N THR A 517 -7.35 11.33 -15.84
CA THR A 517 -7.46 11.35 -14.39
C THR A 517 -6.09 11.65 -13.77
N ALA A 518 -6.07 12.17 -12.55
CA ALA A 518 -4.84 12.34 -11.78
C ALA A 518 -4.38 11.06 -11.06
N MET A 519 -4.92 9.88 -11.44
CA MET A 519 -4.56 8.61 -10.82
C MET A 519 -3.11 8.24 -11.09
N ALA A 520 -2.33 8.04 -10.04
CA ALA A 520 -0.97 7.55 -10.17
C ALA A 520 -0.95 6.06 -10.55
N GLU A 521 -0.41 5.74 -11.73
CA GLU A 521 -0.08 4.37 -12.16
C GLU A 521 1.30 4.00 -11.61
N VAL A 522 1.32 3.20 -10.56
CA VAL A 522 2.55 2.78 -9.86
C VAL A 522 2.97 1.35 -10.20
N GLY A 523 2.27 0.72 -11.15
CA GLY A 523 2.46 -0.67 -11.57
C GLY A 523 1.24 -1.57 -11.39
N GLN A 524 0.18 -1.07 -10.73
CA GLN A 524 -1.03 -1.85 -10.41
C GLN A 524 -1.94 -2.14 -11.63
N GLY A 525 -1.78 -1.42 -12.74
CA GLY A 525 -2.58 -1.61 -13.95
C GLY A 525 -3.91 -0.84 -13.97
N GLY A 526 -4.04 0.23 -13.20
CA GLY A 526 -5.24 1.07 -13.16
C GLY A 526 -5.58 1.70 -14.50
N VAL A 527 -4.59 2.13 -15.28
CA VAL A 527 -4.77 2.66 -16.64
C VAL A 527 -5.45 1.65 -17.58
N THR A 528 -5.15 0.36 -17.44
CA THR A 528 -5.80 -0.72 -18.20
C THR A 528 -7.27 -0.82 -17.83
N VAL A 529 -7.58 -0.78 -16.55
CA VAL A 529 -8.97 -0.85 -16.05
C VAL A 529 -9.77 0.36 -16.49
N HIS A 530 -9.21 1.59 -16.44
CA HIS A 530 -9.89 2.78 -16.96
C HIS A 530 -10.23 2.66 -18.45
N ALA A 531 -9.29 2.12 -19.25
CA ALA A 531 -9.55 1.86 -20.66
C ALA A 531 -10.66 0.82 -20.87
N GLN A 532 -10.70 -0.24 -20.05
CA GLN A 532 -11.76 -1.26 -20.09
C GLN A 532 -13.14 -0.68 -19.73
N ILE A 533 -13.19 0.18 -18.70
CA ILE A 533 -14.43 0.89 -18.32
C ILE A 533 -14.93 1.75 -19.48
N ALA A 534 -14.05 2.58 -20.07
CA ALA A 534 -14.42 3.44 -21.18
C ALA A 534 -14.90 2.64 -22.40
N ARG A 535 -14.24 1.53 -22.75
CA ARG A 535 -14.70 0.63 -23.82
C ARG A 535 -16.07 0.07 -23.54
N THR A 536 -16.30 -0.37 -22.30
CA THR A 536 -17.59 -0.95 -21.90
C THR A 536 -18.73 0.05 -21.95
N GLU A 537 -18.50 1.25 -21.38
CA GLU A 537 -19.57 2.25 -21.24
C GLU A 537 -19.86 3.01 -22.53
N LEU A 538 -18.85 3.19 -23.38
CA LEU A 538 -18.97 4.00 -24.61
C LEU A 538 -19.03 3.16 -25.90
N GLY A 539 -18.90 1.85 -25.81
CA GLY A 539 -18.94 0.96 -26.96
C GLY A 539 -17.84 1.23 -28.00
N VAL A 540 -16.67 1.73 -27.59
CA VAL A 540 -15.56 2.06 -28.48
C VAL A 540 -14.37 1.15 -28.25
N THR A 541 -13.61 0.84 -29.30
CA THR A 541 -12.38 0.05 -29.22
C THR A 541 -11.14 0.92 -28.99
N GLN A 542 -11.16 2.14 -29.54
CA GLN A 542 -10.05 3.07 -29.43
C GLN A 542 -10.19 3.93 -28.17
N VAL A 543 -9.32 3.67 -27.19
CA VAL A 543 -9.25 4.44 -25.93
C VAL A 543 -7.81 4.86 -25.68
N THR A 544 -7.61 6.15 -25.46
CA THR A 544 -6.35 6.74 -25.06
C THR A 544 -6.45 7.15 -23.58
N ILE A 545 -5.47 6.77 -22.78
CA ILE A 545 -5.32 7.27 -21.41
C ILE A 545 -4.33 8.44 -21.45
N HIS A 546 -4.80 9.62 -21.08
CA HIS A 546 -3.96 10.79 -20.96
C HIS A 546 -2.99 10.62 -19.78
N PRO A 547 -1.72 11.07 -19.89
CA PRO A 547 -0.80 11.10 -18.75
C PRO A 547 -1.43 11.81 -17.54
N ALA A 548 -1.28 11.22 -16.35
CA ALA A 548 -1.84 11.79 -15.13
C ALA A 548 -1.11 13.10 -14.76
N ASP A 549 -1.85 14.14 -14.51
CA ASP A 549 -1.34 15.47 -14.12
C ASP A 549 -2.35 16.23 -13.24
N THR A 550 -1.94 17.40 -12.75
CA THR A 550 -2.78 18.25 -11.90
C THR A 550 -3.71 19.20 -12.69
N ARG A 551 -3.83 19.06 -14.02
CA ARG A 551 -4.75 19.84 -14.86
C ARG A 551 -6.17 19.33 -14.86
N VAL A 552 -6.39 18.13 -14.34
CA VAL A 552 -7.71 17.56 -14.03
C VAL A 552 -7.86 17.52 -12.50
N GLY A 553 -9.09 17.48 -12.00
CA GLY A 553 -9.32 17.39 -10.56
C GLY A 553 -8.70 16.15 -9.90
N SER A 554 -8.62 16.16 -8.58
CA SER A 554 -7.97 15.09 -7.79
C SER A 554 -8.56 13.71 -8.05
N ALA A 555 -7.71 12.71 -8.15
CA ALA A 555 -8.08 11.29 -8.14
C ALA A 555 -7.82 10.61 -6.79
N GLY A 556 -7.39 11.36 -5.78
CA GLY A 556 -6.90 10.81 -4.51
C GLY A 556 -5.63 9.97 -4.66
N GLY A 557 -5.17 9.41 -3.57
CA GLY A 557 -3.96 8.57 -3.55
C GLY A 557 -4.17 7.21 -4.18
N THR A 558 -3.14 6.67 -4.82
CA THR A 558 -3.08 5.26 -5.22
C THR A 558 -2.70 4.42 -4.00
N SER A 559 -3.62 4.30 -3.07
CA SER A 559 -3.49 3.64 -1.76
C SER A 559 -4.81 3.00 -1.34
N ALA A 560 -4.88 2.39 -0.16
CA ALA A 560 -6.08 1.82 0.45
C ALA A 560 -6.91 0.93 -0.50
N SER A 561 -6.29 0.34 -1.51
CA SER A 561 -6.93 -0.48 -2.55
C SER A 561 -8.11 0.20 -3.27
N ARG A 562 -8.16 1.55 -3.29
CA ARG A 562 -9.33 2.36 -3.65
C ARG A 562 -9.47 2.71 -5.12
N GLN A 563 -8.39 2.68 -5.92
CA GLN A 563 -8.39 3.30 -7.26
C GLN A 563 -9.43 2.70 -8.22
N THR A 564 -9.59 1.38 -8.21
CA THR A 564 -10.61 0.73 -9.06
C THR A 564 -12.02 1.07 -8.59
N TYR A 565 -12.22 1.23 -7.28
CA TYR A 565 -13.53 1.58 -6.70
C TYR A 565 -13.85 3.07 -6.93
N VAL A 566 -13.00 3.97 -6.45
CA VAL A 566 -13.32 5.42 -6.43
C VAL A 566 -13.03 6.06 -7.78
N THR A 567 -11.80 5.93 -8.31
CA THR A 567 -11.46 6.53 -9.61
C THR A 567 -12.12 5.77 -10.77
N GLY A 568 -12.18 4.43 -10.71
CA GLY A 568 -12.95 3.65 -11.67
C GLY A 568 -14.45 3.99 -11.64
N GLY A 569 -15.00 4.29 -10.46
CA GLY A 569 -16.36 4.83 -10.29
C GLY A 569 -16.54 6.19 -10.97
N ALA A 570 -15.57 7.11 -10.82
CA ALA A 570 -15.58 8.40 -11.49
C ALA A 570 -15.51 8.27 -13.02
N VAL A 571 -14.64 7.39 -13.53
CA VAL A 571 -14.55 7.10 -14.97
C VAL A 571 -15.88 6.54 -15.49
N LYS A 572 -16.47 5.57 -14.78
CA LYS A 572 -17.78 5.00 -15.12
C LYS A 572 -18.86 6.08 -15.17
N HIS A 573 -18.97 6.85 -14.09
CA HIS A 573 -19.97 7.93 -13.98
C HIS A 573 -19.84 8.95 -15.10
N THR A 574 -18.61 9.38 -15.40
CA THR A 574 -18.34 10.35 -16.49
C THR A 574 -18.68 9.74 -17.86
N CYS A 575 -18.31 8.48 -18.12
CA CYS A 575 -18.67 7.78 -19.36
C CYS A 575 -20.18 7.63 -19.53
N GLU A 576 -20.94 7.35 -18.47
CA GLU A 576 -22.41 7.28 -18.51
C GLU A 576 -23.02 8.63 -18.92
N ASN A 577 -22.48 9.73 -18.39
CA ASN A 577 -22.93 11.08 -18.75
C ASN A 577 -22.52 11.46 -20.19
N VAL A 578 -21.30 11.08 -20.64
CA VAL A 578 -20.88 11.24 -22.03
C VAL A 578 -21.81 10.46 -22.95
N ARG A 579 -22.13 9.18 -22.65
CA ARG A 579 -23.07 8.37 -23.40
C ARG A 579 -24.45 9.03 -23.50
N ALA A 580 -24.97 9.56 -22.39
CA ALA A 580 -26.24 10.25 -22.38
C ALA A 580 -26.25 11.46 -23.34
N LYS A 581 -25.20 12.25 -23.36
CA LYS A 581 -25.01 13.40 -24.27
C LYS A 581 -24.90 12.97 -25.73
N VAL A 582 -24.18 11.91 -26.02
CA VAL A 582 -24.07 11.34 -27.36
C VAL A 582 -25.41 10.89 -27.89
N LEU A 583 -26.19 10.21 -27.06
CA LEU A 583 -27.55 9.78 -27.43
C LEU A 583 -28.51 10.97 -27.62
N GLU A 584 -28.36 12.05 -26.89
CA GLU A 584 -29.07 13.33 -27.10
C GLU A 584 -28.71 13.93 -28.46
N ILE A 585 -27.43 13.98 -28.84
CA ILE A 585 -26.96 14.43 -30.15
C ILE A 585 -27.58 13.55 -31.26
N GLY A 586 -27.52 12.23 -31.10
CA GLY A 586 -28.09 11.29 -32.05
C GLY A 586 -29.59 11.46 -32.23
N ARG A 587 -30.35 11.64 -31.14
CA ARG A 587 -31.78 11.94 -31.20
C ARG A 587 -32.05 13.25 -31.94
N ARG A 588 -31.28 14.28 -31.76
CA ARG A 588 -31.39 15.56 -32.47
C ARG A 588 -31.08 15.41 -33.95
N LYS A 589 -30.06 14.66 -34.34
CA LYS A 589 -29.64 14.47 -35.74
C LYS A 589 -30.53 13.48 -36.50
N PHE A 590 -30.90 12.38 -35.88
CA PHE A 590 -31.53 11.24 -36.57
C PHE A 590 -32.95 10.89 -36.09
N GLY A 591 -33.45 11.52 -35.02
CA GLY A 591 -34.72 11.18 -34.37
C GLY A 591 -35.94 11.34 -35.26
N THR A 592 -35.89 12.21 -36.29
CA THR A 592 -36.93 12.39 -37.28
C THR A 592 -36.94 11.28 -38.34
N TYR A 593 -35.84 10.56 -38.50
CA TYR A 593 -35.71 9.53 -39.56
C TYR A 593 -36.07 8.13 -39.09
N HIS A 594 -35.99 7.87 -37.77
CA HIS A 594 -36.29 6.55 -37.23
C HIS A 594 -36.94 6.62 -35.83
N PRO A 595 -38.18 6.05 -35.69
CA PRO A 595 -38.94 6.14 -34.42
C PRO A 595 -38.22 5.56 -33.20
N ALA A 596 -37.35 4.56 -33.37
CA ALA A 596 -36.66 3.89 -32.29
C ALA A 596 -35.75 4.85 -31.50
N TRP A 597 -35.27 5.97 -32.06
CA TRP A 597 -34.54 7.00 -31.31
C TRP A 597 -35.35 7.60 -30.16
N ALA A 598 -36.67 7.62 -30.26
CA ALA A 598 -37.55 8.16 -29.23
C ALA A 598 -38.14 7.09 -28.32
N THR A 599 -38.25 5.85 -28.77
CA THR A 599 -39.08 4.82 -28.13
C THR A 599 -38.30 3.62 -27.59
N ALA A 600 -37.06 3.37 -28.10
CA ALA A 600 -36.24 2.26 -27.68
C ALA A 600 -35.24 2.65 -26.62
N GLU A 601 -34.81 1.70 -25.78
CA GLU A 601 -33.61 1.79 -25.00
C GLU A 601 -32.42 1.71 -25.95
N LEU A 602 -31.52 2.70 -25.85
CA LEU A 602 -30.37 2.86 -26.76
C LEU A 602 -29.07 2.55 -26.05
N LEU A 603 -28.20 1.77 -26.69
CA LEU A 603 -26.91 1.35 -26.24
C LEU A 603 -25.83 1.81 -27.23
N LEU A 604 -24.58 1.96 -26.74
CA LEU A 604 -23.40 2.13 -27.59
C LEU A 604 -22.64 0.80 -27.65
N GLU A 605 -22.46 0.27 -28.85
CA GLU A 605 -21.86 -1.03 -29.08
C GLU A 605 -21.01 -1.02 -30.37
N ASP A 606 -19.72 -1.40 -30.26
CA ASP A 606 -18.79 -1.51 -31.39
C ASP A 606 -18.81 -0.31 -32.35
N GLY A 607 -18.77 0.91 -31.79
CA GLY A 607 -18.77 2.15 -32.55
C GLY A 607 -20.10 2.52 -33.16
N LYS A 608 -21.22 1.97 -32.67
CA LYS A 608 -22.58 2.18 -33.19
C LYS A 608 -23.55 2.51 -32.06
N VAL A 609 -24.65 3.20 -32.43
CA VAL A 609 -25.83 3.32 -31.60
C VAL A 609 -26.79 2.21 -32.00
N VAL A 610 -27.17 1.38 -31.03
CA VAL A 610 -28.06 0.22 -31.26
C VAL A 610 -29.25 0.26 -30.31
N THR A 611 -30.37 -0.37 -30.68
CA THR A 611 -31.45 -0.62 -29.74
C THR A 611 -31.12 -1.83 -28.85
N ASP A 612 -31.81 -2.01 -27.74
CA ASP A 612 -31.77 -3.19 -26.88
C ASP A 612 -32.07 -4.50 -27.66
N GLY A 613 -32.85 -4.43 -28.75
CA GLY A 613 -33.08 -5.51 -29.70
C GLY A 613 -31.94 -5.77 -30.69
N GLY A 614 -30.86 -4.98 -30.67
CA GLY A 614 -29.69 -5.14 -31.54
C GLY A 614 -29.82 -4.47 -32.92
N GLU A 615 -30.85 -3.66 -33.15
CA GLU A 615 -31.01 -2.90 -34.38
C GLU A 615 -30.04 -1.73 -34.41
N VAL A 616 -29.23 -1.59 -35.48
CA VAL A 616 -28.29 -0.49 -35.67
C VAL A 616 -29.02 0.75 -36.17
N LEU A 617 -28.94 1.85 -35.44
CA LEU A 617 -29.58 3.12 -35.79
C LEU A 617 -28.65 4.12 -36.48
N ALA A 618 -27.36 4.17 -36.05
CA ALA A 618 -26.37 5.06 -36.65
C ALA A 618 -24.95 4.60 -36.28
N GLY A 619 -23.96 5.00 -37.06
CA GLY A 619 -22.56 4.95 -36.63
C GLY A 619 -22.29 6.00 -35.57
N LEU A 620 -21.51 5.66 -34.58
CA LEU A 620 -21.14 6.61 -33.53
C LEU A 620 -20.30 7.77 -34.09
N ALA A 621 -19.45 7.51 -35.09
CA ALA A 621 -18.72 8.54 -35.81
C ALA A 621 -19.63 9.54 -36.52
N ASP A 622 -20.74 9.06 -37.09
CA ASP A 622 -21.72 9.91 -37.77
C ASP A 622 -22.48 10.79 -36.76
N VAL A 623 -22.75 10.26 -35.56
CA VAL A 623 -23.36 11.01 -34.46
C VAL A 623 -22.45 12.15 -34.04
N LEU A 624 -21.12 11.91 -33.94
CA LEU A 624 -20.09 12.81 -33.40
C LEU A 624 -19.47 13.73 -34.46
N GLU A 625 -19.77 13.57 -35.75
CA GLU A 625 -19.11 14.19 -36.92
C GLU A 625 -18.52 15.56 -36.70
N ASP A 626 -19.31 16.51 -36.12
CA ASP A 626 -18.91 17.89 -35.85
C ASP A 626 -18.87 18.25 -34.35
N GLU A 627 -19.18 17.31 -33.46
CA GLU A 627 -19.34 17.58 -32.03
C GLU A 627 -18.56 16.57 -31.17
N ALA A 628 -17.50 17.03 -30.53
CA ALA A 628 -16.89 16.28 -29.43
C ALA A 628 -17.71 16.45 -28.15
N VAL A 629 -17.88 15.36 -27.41
CA VAL A 629 -18.42 15.42 -26.04
C VAL A 629 -17.26 15.33 -25.06
N ASP A 630 -17.09 16.35 -24.22
CA ASP A 630 -15.98 16.46 -23.27
C ASP A 630 -16.57 16.85 -21.91
N LEU A 631 -16.49 15.96 -20.94
CA LEU A 631 -17.03 16.16 -19.59
C LEU A 631 -15.98 15.83 -18.55
N GLU A 632 -15.92 16.67 -17.52
CA GLU A 632 -15.13 16.44 -16.31
C GLU A 632 -16.10 16.40 -15.13
N LEU A 633 -16.17 15.24 -14.43
CA LEU A 633 -17.12 15.02 -13.35
C LEU A 633 -16.39 14.37 -12.15
N GLU A 634 -16.91 14.71 -10.98
CA GLU A 634 -16.49 14.16 -9.70
C GLU A 634 -17.47 13.07 -9.26
N TRP A 635 -16.96 12.05 -8.60
CA TRP A 635 -17.75 10.96 -8.03
C TRP A 635 -17.25 10.61 -6.63
N ARG A 636 -18.19 10.27 -5.74
CA ARG A 636 -17.94 9.83 -4.37
C ARG A 636 -18.62 8.48 -4.12
N HIS A 637 -18.01 7.67 -3.29
CA HIS A 637 -18.72 6.54 -2.68
C HIS A 637 -19.65 7.01 -1.55
N ARG A 638 -20.38 6.09 -0.92
CA ARG A 638 -21.18 6.39 0.28
C ARG A 638 -20.27 6.99 1.39
N PRO A 639 -20.79 7.94 2.18
CA PRO A 639 -20.00 8.55 3.26
C PRO A 639 -19.61 7.51 4.34
N THR A 640 -18.50 7.75 4.99
CA THR A 640 -18.07 7.07 6.21
C THR A 640 -18.14 8.03 7.39
N GLU A 641 -18.09 7.49 8.61
CA GLU A 641 -18.18 8.28 9.84
C GLU A 641 -16.85 8.21 10.61
N ALA A 642 -16.47 9.32 11.22
CA ALA A 642 -15.36 9.30 12.17
C ALA A 642 -15.73 8.46 13.39
N PHE A 643 -14.77 7.70 13.92
CA PHE A 643 -15.00 6.95 15.14
C PHE A 643 -15.19 7.86 16.35
N ASP A 644 -16.09 7.48 17.26
CA ASP A 644 -16.20 8.13 18.56
C ASP A 644 -14.87 8.03 19.30
N ARG A 645 -14.32 9.16 19.72
CA ARG A 645 -12.98 9.25 20.30
C ARG A 645 -12.78 8.47 21.60
N ARG A 646 -13.87 8.16 22.29
CA ARG A 646 -13.83 7.48 23.59
C ARG A 646 -14.11 5.99 23.47
N THR A 647 -15.02 5.61 22.58
CA THR A 647 -15.48 4.23 22.43
C THR A 647 -15.00 3.56 21.14
N GLY A 648 -14.54 4.33 20.15
CA GLY A 648 -14.16 3.83 18.84
C GLY A 648 -15.33 3.29 18.00
N GLN A 649 -16.58 3.63 18.38
CA GLN A 649 -17.75 3.17 17.65
C GLN A 649 -18.08 4.10 16.48
N GLY A 650 -18.54 3.53 15.36
CA GLY A 650 -18.92 4.25 14.13
C GLY A 650 -18.81 3.40 12.87
N ASP A 651 -19.50 3.85 11.81
CA ASP A 651 -19.48 3.25 10.48
C ASP A 651 -18.29 3.81 9.68
N GLY A 652 -17.06 3.47 10.10
CA GLY A 652 -15.81 4.07 9.61
C GLY A 652 -15.37 3.61 8.23
N HIS A 653 -15.87 2.49 7.68
CA HIS A 653 -15.34 1.91 6.45
C HIS A 653 -16.40 1.69 5.39
N VAL A 654 -16.04 1.91 4.12
CA VAL A 654 -16.98 1.79 3.00
C VAL A 654 -17.10 0.37 2.47
N GLN A 655 -16.01 -0.42 2.51
CA GLN A 655 -15.95 -1.76 1.96
C GLN A 655 -14.88 -2.59 2.67
N TYR A 656 -15.03 -3.93 2.63
CA TYR A 656 -14.06 -4.89 3.14
C TYR A 656 -13.64 -5.89 2.07
N SER A 657 -12.37 -6.32 2.12
CA SER A 657 -11.79 -7.39 1.31
C SER A 657 -11.27 -8.49 2.22
N PHE A 658 -11.43 -9.75 1.81
CA PHE A 658 -11.07 -10.95 2.59
C PHE A 658 -10.15 -11.85 1.79
N ALA A 659 -9.08 -12.36 2.42
CA ALA A 659 -8.17 -13.32 1.82
C ALA A 659 -7.78 -14.39 2.84
N ALA A 660 -7.76 -15.66 2.41
CA ALA A 660 -7.25 -16.76 3.21
C ALA A 660 -6.04 -17.39 2.53
N HIS A 661 -5.06 -17.81 3.34
CA HIS A 661 -3.87 -18.51 2.87
C HIS A 661 -3.70 -19.87 3.54
N ARG A 662 -3.10 -20.80 2.78
CA ARG A 662 -2.46 -22.00 3.30
C ARG A 662 -1.00 -21.97 2.92
N ALA A 663 -0.11 -22.10 3.88
CA ALA A 663 1.32 -22.26 3.66
C ALA A 663 1.73 -23.71 3.90
N VAL A 664 2.65 -24.22 3.08
CA VAL A 664 3.39 -25.46 3.31
C VAL A 664 4.87 -25.12 3.33
N VAL A 665 5.53 -25.46 4.43
CA VAL A 665 6.96 -25.16 4.64
C VAL A 665 7.75 -26.43 4.90
N GLU A 666 9.03 -26.38 4.57
CA GLU A 666 10.07 -27.30 4.99
C GLU A 666 11.11 -26.50 5.79
N VAL A 667 11.44 -26.96 7.00
CA VAL A 667 12.32 -26.28 7.95
C VAL A 667 13.47 -27.20 8.29
N ASP A 668 14.69 -26.77 8.02
CA ASP A 668 15.88 -27.41 8.53
C ASP A 668 16.12 -26.91 9.96
N THR A 669 15.87 -27.75 10.94
CA THR A 669 15.92 -27.38 12.36
C THR A 669 17.33 -27.26 12.90
N GLU A 670 18.35 -27.80 12.22
CA GLU A 670 19.75 -27.69 12.61
C GLU A 670 20.36 -26.36 12.16
N LEU A 671 20.01 -25.91 10.95
CA LEU A 671 20.51 -24.68 10.36
C LEU A 671 19.56 -23.48 10.57
N GLY A 672 18.32 -23.73 10.98
CA GLY A 672 17.29 -22.70 11.11
C GLY A 672 16.82 -22.15 9.78
N LEU A 673 16.94 -22.90 8.70
CA LEU A 673 16.58 -22.45 7.35
C LEU A 673 15.16 -22.87 6.99
N VAL A 674 14.43 -21.96 6.35
CA VAL A 674 13.03 -22.17 5.94
C VAL A 674 12.91 -22.12 4.43
N LYS A 675 12.19 -23.11 3.87
CA LYS A 675 11.72 -23.08 2.48
C LYS A 675 10.20 -23.13 2.46
N VAL A 676 9.59 -22.12 1.86
CA VAL A 676 8.14 -22.17 1.59
C VAL A 676 7.92 -22.97 0.31
N VAL A 677 7.22 -24.08 0.41
CA VAL A 677 6.99 -25.02 -0.69
C VAL A 677 5.76 -24.62 -1.51
N GLU A 678 4.74 -24.14 -0.84
CA GLU A 678 3.50 -23.65 -1.44
C GLU A 678 2.90 -22.56 -0.56
N LEU A 679 2.32 -21.57 -1.21
CA LEU A 679 1.53 -20.53 -0.54
C LEU A 679 0.23 -20.32 -1.32
N ALA A 680 -0.76 -21.20 -1.07
CA ALA A 680 -2.06 -21.15 -1.74
C ALA A 680 -2.94 -20.04 -1.16
N VAL A 681 -3.67 -19.33 -2.03
CA VAL A 681 -4.52 -18.22 -1.63
C VAL A 681 -5.92 -18.33 -2.25
N ALA A 682 -6.95 -17.99 -1.45
CA ALA A 682 -8.30 -17.75 -1.90
C ALA A 682 -8.71 -16.32 -1.48
N GLN A 683 -9.22 -15.53 -2.43
CA GLN A 683 -9.63 -14.15 -2.17
C GLN A 683 -10.93 -13.82 -2.86
N ASP A 684 -11.83 -13.11 -2.16
CA ASP A 684 -13.00 -12.49 -2.78
C ASP A 684 -12.63 -11.10 -3.32
N VAL A 685 -12.88 -10.91 -4.60
CA VAL A 685 -12.55 -9.68 -5.33
C VAL A 685 -13.79 -8.94 -5.84
N GLY A 686 -15.00 -9.40 -5.43
CA GLY A 686 -16.21 -8.94 -6.06
C GLY A 686 -16.19 -9.26 -7.57
N LYS A 687 -16.48 -8.30 -8.42
CA LYS A 687 -16.30 -8.45 -9.88
C LYS A 687 -14.85 -8.19 -10.28
N ALA A 688 -14.19 -9.15 -10.88
CA ALA A 688 -12.88 -8.98 -11.47
C ALA A 688 -12.98 -8.19 -12.79
N LEU A 689 -12.60 -6.90 -12.79
CA LEU A 689 -12.63 -6.08 -14.00
C LEU A 689 -11.53 -6.46 -15.01
N ASN A 690 -10.38 -6.85 -14.50
CA ASN A 690 -9.29 -7.46 -15.27
C ASN A 690 -8.75 -8.68 -14.50
N PRO A 691 -9.16 -9.90 -14.82
CA PRO A 691 -8.76 -11.11 -14.08
C PRO A 691 -7.25 -11.33 -14.03
N LEU A 692 -6.52 -11.01 -15.10
CA LEU A 692 -5.05 -11.14 -15.14
C LEU A 692 -4.37 -10.21 -14.14
N SER A 693 -4.79 -8.94 -14.09
CA SER A 693 -4.26 -7.96 -13.13
C SER A 693 -4.61 -8.32 -11.69
N VAL A 694 -5.82 -8.83 -11.46
CA VAL A 694 -6.26 -9.33 -10.14
C VAL A 694 -5.32 -10.42 -9.64
N VAL A 695 -5.06 -11.45 -10.44
CA VAL A 695 -4.13 -12.54 -10.07
C VAL A 695 -2.73 -12.00 -9.79
N GLY A 696 -2.24 -11.08 -10.62
CA GLY A 696 -0.93 -10.44 -10.42
C GLY A 696 -0.83 -9.68 -9.09
N GLN A 697 -1.90 -8.95 -8.71
CA GLN A 697 -1.95 -8.24 -7.42
C GLN A 697 -1.99 -9.22 -6.23
N ILE A 698 -2.73 -10.30 -6.34
CA ILE A 698 -2.82 -11.34 -5.30
C ILE A 698 -1.46 -12.02 -5.11
N GLN A 699 -0.81 -12.45 -6.18
CA GLN A 699 0.51 -13.09 -6.10
C GLN A 699 1.57 -12.14 -5.54
N GLY A 700 1.60 -10.89 -5.99
CA GLY A 700 2.54 -9.88 -5.49
C GLY A 700 2.34 -9.55 -4.01
N GLY A 701 1.10 -9.45 -3.53
CA GLY A 701 0.82 -9.25 -2.11
C GLY A 701 1.19 -10.46 -1.25
N THR A 702 0.92 -11.65 -1.75
CA THR A 702 1.28 -12.92 -1.10
C THR A 702 2.80 -13.07 -0.95
N THR A 703 3.57 -12.77 -2.01
CA THR A 703 5.05 -12.80 -1.97
C THR A 703 5.61 -11.78 -0.98
N GLN A 704 5.04 -10.57 -0.92
CA GLN A 704 5.46 -9.57 0.05
C GLN A 704 5.24 -10.05 1.49
N GLY A 705 4.11 -10.69 1.79
CA GLY A 705 3.89 -11.26 3.11
C GLY A 705 4.80 -12.45 3.45
N LEU A 706 5.28 -13.20 2.44
CA LEU A 706 6.35 -14.20 2.63
C LEU A 706 7.63 -13.52 3.09
N GLY A 707 8.04 -12.43 2.42
CA GLY A 707 9.23 -11.67 2.81
C GLY A 707 9.15 -11.15 4.24
N VAL A 708 8.01 -10.59 4.64
CA VAL A 708 7.74 -10.16 6.02
C VAL A 708 7.85 -11.31 7.00
N ALA A 709 7.44 -12.53 6.63
CA ALA A 709 7.48 -13.67 7.53
C ALA A 709 8.91 -14.14 7.86
N VAL A 710 9.84 -14.13 6.89
CA VAL A 710 11.13 -14.85 7.03
C VAL A 710 12.38 -14.07 6.58
N MET A 711 12.26 -12.85 6.03
CA MET A 711 13.40 -12.14 5.44
C MET A 711 13.47 -10.65 5.80
N GLU A 712 12.38 -9.91 5.55
CA GLU A 712 12.39 -8.45 5.47
C GLU A 712 12.39 -7.79 6.84
N GLU A 713 13.45 -7.08 7.18
CA GLU A 713 13.51 -6.22 8.37
C GLU A 713 14.54 -5.11 8.19
N VAL A 714 14.12 -3.86 8.38
CA VAL A 714 15.04 -2.73 8.59
C VAL A 714 15.58 -2.83 10.00
N ILE A 715 16.89 -3.02 10.13
CA ILE A 715 17.54 -3.18 11.42
C ILE A 715 17.96 -1.80 11.92
N VAL A 716 17.31 -1.34 12.98
CA VAL A 716 17.67 -0.12 13.69
C VAL A 716 18.47 -0.51 14.93
N ASP A 717 19.63 0.10 15.11
CA ASP A 717 20.45 -0.12 16.30
C ASP A 717 19.75 0.47 17.52
N PRO A 718 19.46 -0.32 18.56
CA PRO A 718 18.67 0.16 19.71
C PRO A 718 19.41 1.18 20.58
N VAL A 719 20.73 1.28 20.46
CA VAL A 719 21.56 2.21 21.25
C VAL A 719 21.76 3.54 20.52
N THR A 720 21.87 3.50 19.19
CA THR A 720 22.20 4.68 18.39
C THR A 720 21.05 5.17 17.52
N ALA A 721 19.95 4.43 17.43
CA ALA A 721 18.82 4.66 16.52
C ALA A 721 19.24 4.78 15.04
N LYS A 722 20.41 4.22 14.66
CA LYS A 722 20.92 4.27 13.27
C LYS A 722 20.53 3.01 12.51
N VAL A 723 20.11 3.17 11.25
CA VAL A 723 19.82 2.05 10.34
C VAL A 723 21.12 1.32 10.01
N ARG A 724 21.11 -0.02 10.09
CA ARG A 724 22.30 -0.87 9.90
C ARG A 724 22.37 -1.49 8.51
N ASN A 725 21.25 -1.71 7.84
CA ASN A 725 21.16 -2.43 6.57
C ASN A 725 20.43 -1.66 5.46
N PRO A 726 20.88 -0.45 5.09
CA PRO A 726 20.16 0.42 4.13
C PRO A 726 20.47 0.08 2.67
N SER A 727 20.47 -1.21 2.31
CA SER A 727 20.68 -1.64 0.91
C SER A 727 20.14 -3.04 0.67
N PHE A 728 19.88 -3.41 -0.59
CA PHE A 728 19.45 -4.77 -0.96
C PHE A 728 20.55 -5.84 -0.86
N THR A 729 21.78 -5.48 -0.44
CA THR A 729 22.80 -6.46 -0.05
C THR A 729 22.54 -7.03 1.35
N ASP A 730 21.88 -6.26 2.20
CA ASP A 730 21.72 -6.59 3.63
C ASP A 730 20.23 -6.61 4.04
N TYR A 731 19.38 -5.84 3.35
CA TYR A 731 17.93 -5.94 3.44
C TYR A 731 17.45 -6.97 2.41
N LEU A 732 17.12 -8.16 2.87
CA LEU A 732 16.76 -9.27 2.00
C LEU A 732 15.28 -9.17 1.58
N ILE A 733 15.01 -9.36 0.30
CA ILE A 733 13.67 -9.51 -0.27
C ILE A 733 13.55 -10.86 -0.97
N PRO A 734 12.35 -11.47 -1.04
CA PRO A 734 12.17 -12.74 -1.75
C PRO A 734 12.60 -12.66 -3.22
N THR A 735 13.47 -13.57 -3.61
CA THR A 735 13.87 -13.76 -5.01
C THR A 735 12.96 -14.79 -5.70
N ILE A 736 13.18 -15.02 -6.99
CA ILE A 736 12.48 -16.08 -7.75
C ILE A 736 12.73 -17.48 -7.17
N LEU A 737 13.84 -17.68 -6.46
CA LEU A 737 14.18 -18.97 -5.84
C LEU A 737 13.46 -19.15 -4.48
N ASP A 738 13.15 -18.07 -3.82
CA ASP A 738 12.45 -18.08 -2.53
C ASP A 738 10.93 -18.12 -2.69
N THR A 739 10.44 -17.62 -3.84
CA THR A 739 9.00 -17.53 -4.11
C THR A 739 8.47 -18.89 -4.59
N PRO A 740 7.55 -19.53 -3.82
CA PRO A 740 6.98 -20.81 -4.19
C PRO A 740 5.92 -20.69 -5.30
N ALA A 741 5.32 -21.81 -5.68
CA ALA A 741 4.06 -21.78 -6.40
C ALA A 741 2.97 -21.08 -5.55
N ILE A 742 2.30 -20.10 -6.15
CA ILE A 742 1.18 -19.37 -5.53
C ILE A 742 -0.10 -19.64 -6.34
N PRO A 743 -0.77 -20.77 -6.09
CA PRO A 743 -2.05 -21.04 -6.73
C PRO A 743 -3.13 -20.13 -6.16
N VAL A 744 -3.81 -19.40 -7.04
CA VAL A 744 -4.83 -18.42 -6.70
C VAL A 744 -6.22 -18.96 -7.00
N ASP A 745 -7.13 -18.84 -6.04
CA ASP A 745 -8.56 -19.12 -6.17
C ASP A 745 -9.34 -17.82 -5.98
N VAL A 746 -9.92 -17.30 -7.07
CA VAL A 746 -10.64 -16.03 -7.08
C VAL A 746 -12.13 -16.29 -6.88
N LEU A 747 -12.74 -15.63 -5.88
CA LEU A 747 -14.18 -15.56 -5.71
C LEU A 747 -14.68 -14.20 -6.23
N GLU A 748 -15.81 -14.25 -6.93
CA GLU A 748 -16.48 -13.05 -7.42
C GLU A 748 -17.88 -12.92 -6.76
N LEU A 749 -17.91 -12.43 -5.52
CA LEU A 749 -19.13 -12.11 -4.79
C LEU A 749 -19.38 -10.60 -4.85
N ALA A 750 -20.28 -10.18 -5.72
CA ALA A 750 -20.51 -8.77 -5.99
C ALA A 750 -20.83 -7.96 -4.73
N ASP A 751 -20.15 -6.83 -4.57
CA ASP A 751 -20.49 -5.83 -3.56
C ASP A 751 -21.64 -4.95 -4.13
N PRO A 752 -22.81 -4.90 -3.46
CA PRO A 752 -23.95 -4.15 -3.98
C PRO A 752 -23.74 -2.63 -4.01
N HIS A 753 -22.74 -2.12 -3.30
CA HIS A 753 -22.46 -0.70 -3.15
C HIS A 753 -21.34 -0.19 -4.07
N ALA A 754 -20.61 -1.10 -4.73
CA ALA A 754 -19.47 -0.75 -5.55
C ALA A 754 -19.81 -0.75 -7.06
N PRO A 755 -19.13 0.09 -7.86
CA PRO A 755 -19.24 0.03 -9.31
C PRO A 755 -18.99 -1.39 -9.84
N TYR A 756 -19.87 -1.91 -10.66
CA TYR A 756 -19.84 -3.28 -11.19
C TYR A 756 -19.82 -4.40 -10.13
N GLY A 757 -19.95 -4.09 -8.86
CA GLY A 757 -19.84 -5.05 -7.78
C GLY A 757 -18.40 -5.45 -7.42
N LEU A 758 -17.40 -4.65 -7.78
CA LEU A 758 -16.00 -4.93 -7.51
C LEU A 758 -15.63 -4.81 -6.02
N ARG A 759 -14.48 -5.38 -5.64
CA ARG A 759 -13.80 -5.13 -4.36
C ARG A 759 -12.34 -4.72 -4.60
N GLY A 760 -11.79 -3.94 -3.67
CA GLY A 760 -10.36 -3.64 -3.64
C GLY A 760 -9.53 -4.91 -3.41
N VAL A 761 -8.45 -5.09 -4.18
CA VAL A 761 -7.66 -6.32 -4.18
C VAL A 761 -6.25 -6.13 -3.62
N GLY A 762 -5.75 -4.88 -3.67
CA GLY A 762 -4.32 -4.61 -3.54
C GLY A 762 -3.67 -5.05 -2.23
N GLU A 763 -4.35 -4.95 -1.08
CA GLU A 763 -3.73 -5.10 0.24
C GLU A 763 -4.06 -6.42 0.95
N ALA A 764 -5.26 -6.97 0.80
CA ALA A 764 -5.70 -8.15 1.54
C ALA A 764 -4.75 -9.37 1.44
N PRO A 765 -4.10 -9.66 0.30
CA PRO A 765 -3.22 -10.83 0.21
C PRO A 765 -1.98 -10.74 1.09
N THR A 766 -1.51 -9.53 1.43
CA THR A 766 -0.33 -9.35 2.28
C THR A 766 -0.62 -9.65 3.75
N LEU A 767 -1.89 -9.57 4.19
CA LEU A 767 -2.26 -9.72 5.58
C LEU A 767 -2.08 -11.16 6.07
N SER A 768 -2.77 -12.11 5.41
CA SER A 768 -2.87 -13.50 5.87
C SER A 768 -1.71 -14.39 5.38
N SER A 769 -0.91 -13.95 4.40
CA SER A 769 0.27 -14.72 3.94
C SER A 769 1.34 -14.82 5.02
N THR A 770 1.66 -13.72 5.72
CA THR A 770 2.65 -13.71 6.82
C THR A 770 2.28 -14.70 7.93
N PRO A 771 1.10 -14.61 8.59
CA PRO A 771 0.76 -15.53 9.66
C PRO A 771 0.56 -16.98 9.19
N ALA A 772 0.17 -17.23 7.93
CA ALA A 772 0.07 -18.59 7.41
C ALA A 772 1.44 -19.27 7.35
N VAL A 773 2.49 -18.55 6.88
CA VAL A 773 3.87 -19.06 6.86
C VAL A 773 4.36 -19.33 8.29
N LEU A 774 4.12 -18.40 9.21
CA LEU A 774 4.55 -18.56 10.60
C LEU A 774 3.79 -19.71 11.31
N ALA A 775 2.50 -19.88 11.03
CA ALA A 775 1.71 -21.01 11.52
C ALA A 775 2.27 -22.34 11.00
N ALA A 776 2.68 -22.40 9.72
CA ALA A 776 3.31 -23.57 9.16
C ALA A 776 4.66 -23.89 9.82
N ILE A 777 5.48 -22.86 10.11
CA ILE A 777 6.77 -23.04 10.81
C ILE A 777 6.51 -23.54 12.25
N ARG A 778 5.56 -22.93 13.00
CA ARG A 778 5.17 -23.44 14.34
C ARG A 778 4.68 -24.87 14.30
N ASN A 779 3.88 -25.23 13.28
CA ASN A 779 3.39 -26.60 13.10
C ASN A 779 4.54 -27.59 12.80
N ALA A 780 5.53 -27.18 11.99
CA ALA A 780 6.69 -28.01 11.66
C ALA A 780 7.61 -28.24 12.87
N THR A 781 7.87 -27.21 13.65
CA THR A 781 8.94 -27.19 14.67
C THR A 781 8.44 -27.40 16.10
N GLY A 782 7.17 -27.11 16.37
CA GLY A 782 6.61 -27.06 17.73
C GLY A 782 7.09 -25.83 18.53
N LEU A 783 7.86 -24.92 17.94
CA LEU A 783 8.38 -23.74 18.63
C LEU A 783 7.31 -22.65 18.77
N GLU A 784 7.34 -21.94 19.87
CA GLU A 784 6.52 -20.76 20.08
C GLU A 784 7.19 -19.53 19.44
N LEU A 785 6.75 -19.17 18.24
CA LEU A 785 7.31 -18.06 17.46
C LEU A 785 6.34 -16.88 17.50
N ASN A 786 6.71 -15.85 18.25
CA ASN A 786 5.87 -14.68 18.52
C ASN A 786 6.45 -13.40 17.88
N ARG A 787 7.39 -13.53 16.93
CA ARG A 787 7.94 -12.39 16.20
C ARG A 787 7.97 -12.63 14.70
N THR A 788 8.04 -11.56 13.94
CA THR A 788 8.31 -11.55 12.50
C THR A 788 9.32 -10.45 12.16
N PRO A 789 10.29 -10.71 11.25
CA PRO A 789 10.55 -12.00 10.60
C PRO A 789 11.12 -13.05 11.55
N VAL A 790 10.88 -14.32 11.22
CA VAL A 790 11.56 -15.44 11.86
C VAL A 790 12.94 -15.61 11.20
N ARG A 791 13.98 -15.61 12.02
CA ARG A 791 15.37 -15.74 11.59
C ARG A 791 15.95 -17.09 12.04
N PRO A 792 17.07 -17.57 11.44
CA PRO A 792 17.69 -18.84 11.79
C PRO A 792 17.94 -19.02 13.30
N GLU A 793 18.42 -17.98 14.01
CA GLU A 793 18.67 -18.03 15.45
C GLU A 793 17.41 -18.30 16.30
N HIS A 794 16.22 -17.95 15.80
CA HIS A 794 14.95 -18.26 16.50
C HIS A 794 14.55 -19.73 16.38
N LEU A 795 15.03 -20.42 15.34
CA LEU A 795 14.72 -21.82 15.07
C LEU A 795 15.74 -22.78 15.67
N THR A 796 17.00 -22.36 15.80
CA THR A 796 18.08 -23.19 16.37
C THR A 796 18.24 -23.06 17.89
N GLY A 797 17.49 -22.14 18.52
CA GLY A 797 17.58 -21.86 19.95
C GLY A 797 18.88 -21.16 20.39
N THR A 798 19.67 -20.66 19.44
CA THR A 798 20.91 -19.92 19.72
C THR A 798 20.67 -18.44 19.94
N GLY A 799 19.47 -17.93 19.66
CA GLY A 799 19.07 -16.56 19.90
C GLY A 799 18.72 -16.36 21.38
N THR A 800 19.35 -15.41 22.04
CA THR A 800 18.88 -14.90 23.33
C THR A 800 17.51 -14.28 23.10
N GLY A 801 16.45 -14.91 23.63
CA GLY A 801 15.08 -14.40 23.53
C GLY A 801 14.97 -13.00 24.16
N THR A 802 14.92 -11.97 23.31
CA THR A 802 14.50 -10.61 23.66
C THR A 802 13.59 -10.10 22.58
#